data_802bc9a97582b37a740d624b6a04d04f
#
_entry.id   802bc9a97582b37a740d624b6a04d04f
#
_cell.length_a   1.000
_cell.length_b   1.000
_cell.length_c   1.000
_cell.angle_alpha   90.00
_cell.angle_beta   90.00
_cell.angle_gamma   90.00
#
_symmetry.space_group_name_H-M   'P 1'
#
loop_
_entity.id
_entity.type
_entity.pdbx_description
1 polymer ?
#
loop_
_entity_poly.entity_id
_entity_poly.type
_entity_poly.pdbx_seq_one_letter_code
_entity_poly.pdbx_strand_id
1 'polypeptide(L)'
;MSMQRNYMRPTDRLEIEEKITIYLQLHGYQVNKAVKIIGQSGVEHVFDMLSEADEYLIRNTIVISFALNGQKDLIGSVIFNFSNQAYDAGINQRILVINDDIDKKFKELARQKRIRIIDIRQIESLNNLPAPKPLYTASKEKLIIESKEQLAKSLTQYGYRVQENARIQGKSGVDYVFDILCYNDIDNFGYSVAIDFLNSTAEVNLDQVSLFDTKAFDSGADYKVLVVKSKLNHAAEKFANQQHIHIYQMKSGTGDNPNAQAAPQIITPAKPSRPVPLFCQFEAISLIPEVVARRYNVIPLAVSGNMLEVAMDDPTSMIALEALASISQKQIKTLKAGKKEIREAIDLHYRGNNEIERQITHINIPTGSIDDGILATKIASYTPVVEALNMIIDSAGQARASDIHLEPGENRFRVRFRIDGELEDVFSLPLNLHRALISRTKVLANMNIADSRRPQDGQFTSSIKGRPIDVRVATIPTIYGETAVLRILDKSMALFELSDLGFLSDALAKYEKTLKIPFGMILISGPTGSGKTTTLYASVSTLDSMKRKIVTVEDPAEYRLKDITQIQVNPLAGITFAAGLKSILRLDPDIIFIGEIRDGETAGIAVQAAQTGHLVLSSIHASDTTGVLSRLSDLKIEPFMIASSVVGVVSQRLVRRLCPHCQHTIEAPLPEQIAYEEEIGEKRTKFLYGIGCKKCSYTGYQGRIGIYEVLTMSNTMKMMVHHQATSDEMRNQAQKEGMGTMLNDGMQKVKLGITTPTEVIRAAYTSSLDK
;
A
#
# COMPACT_ATOMS: atom_id res chain seq x y z
N MET A 1 26.57 41.30 -3.09
CA MET A 1 27.11 40.19 -3.90
C MET A 1 26.04 39.15 -3.99
N SER A 2 25.33 39.11 -5.10
CA SER A 2 24.20 38.24 -5.38
C SER A 2 24.74 36.87 -5.80
N MET A 3 24.49 35.84 -4.99
CA MET A 3 24.63 34.45 -5.46
C MET A 3 23.50 34.18 -6.47
N GLN A 4 23.84 34.18 -7.75
CA GLN A 4 22.99 33.63 -8.80
C GLN A 4 22.87 32.12 -8.56
N ARG A 5 21.68 31.65 -8.16
CA ARG A 5 21.32 30.25 -8.21
C ARG A 5 21.23 29.85 -9.69
N ASN A 6 22.23 29.12 -10.17
CA ASN A 6 22.18 28.49 -11.48
C ASN A 6 21.10 27.40 -11.47
N TYR A 7 19.92 27.72 -11.97
CA TYR A 7 18.92 26.71 -12.35
C TYR A 7 19.43 26.04 -13.63
N MET A 8 19.65 24.73 -13.57
CA MET A 8 20.00 23.93 -14.72
C MET A 8 18.87 24.01 -15.78
N ARG A 9 19.19 24.28 -17.04
CA ARG A 9 18.20 24.33 -18.11
C ARG A 9 17.81 22.89 -18.51
N PRO A 10 16.63 22.64 -19.12
CA PRO A 10 16.27 21.32 -19.62
C PRO A 10 17.30 20.72 -20.59
N THR A 11 18.07 21.55 -21.28
CA THR A 11 19.21 21.15 -22.15
C THR A 11 20.32 20.43 -21.40
N ASP A 12 20.55 20.75 -20.12
CA ASP A 12 21.66 20.18 -19.35
C ASP A 12 21.36 18.72 -18.94
N ARG A 13 20.10 18.38 -18.68
CA ARG A 13 19.67 16.99 -18.38
C ARG A 13 19.89 16.08 -19.59
N LEU A 14 19.50 16.51 -20.78
CA LEU A 14 19.67 15.74 -22.02
C LEU A 14 21.13 15.47 -22.32
N GLU A 15 22.00 16.45 -22.06
CA GLU A 15 23.45 16.29 -22.23
C GLU A 15 24.04 15.25 -21.29
N ILE A 16 23.58 15.20 -20.03
CA ILE A 16 24.01 14.21 -19.05
C ILE A 16 23.51 12.81 -19.41
N GLU A 17 22.25 12.69 -19.81
CA GLU A 17 21.68 11.44 -20.29
C GLU A 17 22.43 10.91 -21.52
N GLU A 18 22.88 11.80 -22.42
CA GLU A 18 23.63 11.42 -23.60
C GLU A 18 25.07 10.96 -23.24
N LYS A 19 25.74 11.65 -22.32
CA LYS A 19 27.06 11.26 -21.81
C LYS A 19 27.01 9.88 -21.14
N ILE A 20 26.05 9.63 -20.28
CA ILE A 20 25.85 8.32 -19.65
C ILE A 20 25.56 7.24 -20.70
N THR A 21 24.72 7.56 -21.70
CA THR A 21 24.38 6.63 -22.78
C THR A 21 25.64 6.23 -23.56
N ILE A 22 26.44 7.19 -24.01
CA ILE A 22 27.66 6.93 -24.76
C ILE A 22 28.65 6.11 -23.90
N TYR A 23 28.82 6.49 -22.63
CA TYR A 23 29.74 5.78 -21.73
C TYR A 23 29.33 4.31 -21.55
N LEU A 24 28.03 4.02 -21.28
CA LEU A 24 27.56 2.66 -21.09
C LEU A 24 27.59 1.85 -22.40
N GLN A 25 27.29 2.47 -23.54
CA GLN A 25 27.38 1.80 -24.85
C GLN A 25 28.82 1.42 -25.20
N LEU A 26 29.81 2.26 -24.87
CA LEU A 26 31.23 1.93 -25.02
C LEU A 26 31.67 0.74 -24.16
N HIS A 27 30.95 0.48 -23.06
CA HIS A 27 31.18 -0.68 -22.20
C HIS A 27 30.26 -1.87 -22.55
N GLY A 28 29.61 -1.86 -23.71
CA GLY A 28 28.82 -3.00 -24.22
C GLY A 28 27.38 -3.07 -23.73
N TYR A 29 26.88 -2.05 -23.06
CA TYR A 29 25.48 -2.01 -22.61
C TYR A 29 24.53 -1.54 -23.72
N GLN A 30 23.39 -2.18 -23.82
CA GLN A 30 22.24 -1.65 -24.54
C GLN A 30 21.48 -0.70 -23.63
N VAL A 31 21.33 0.57 -24.06
CA VAL A 31 20.71 1.62 -23.24
C VAL A 31 19.38 2.04 -23.85
N ASN A 32 18.33 1.96 -23.06
CA ASN A 32 16.97 2.39 -23.40
C ASN A 32 16.57 3.55 -22.48
N LYS A 33 15.92 4.58 -23.02
CA LYS A 33 15.44 5.75 -22.27
C LYS A 33 13.91 5.69 -22.06
N ALA A 34 13.43 6.25 -20.96
CA ALA A 34 12.03 6.33 -20.60
C ALA A 34 11.33 4.95 -20.66
N VAL A 35 11.90 3.95 -19.99
CA VAL A 35 11.45 2.55 -20.09
C VAL A 35 10.36 2.26 -19.08
N LYS A 36 9.33 1.55 -19.56
CA LYS A 36 8.23 1.04 -18.75
C LYS A 36 8.44 -0.45 -18.46
N ILE A 37 8.42 -0.82 -17.19
CA ILE A 37 8.59 -2.20 -16.74
C ILE A 37 7.43 -2.59 -15.84
N ILE A 38 6.80 -3.72 -16.14
CA ILE A 38 5.76 -4.28 -15.27
C ILE A 38 6.46 -5.04 -14.14
N GLY A 39 6.26 -4.61 -12.90
CA GLY A 39 6.82 -5.23 -11.72
C GLY A 39 6.16 -6.57 -11.35
N GLN A 40 6.74 -7.27 -10.37
CA GLN A 40 6.18 -8.52 -9.84
C GLN A 40 4.80 -8.34 -9.19
N SER A 41 4.50 -7.14 -8.73
CA SER A 41 3.16 -6.74 -8.23
C SER A 41 2.13 -6.57 -9.34
N GLY A 42 2.54 -6.56 -10.63
CA GLY A 42 1.70 -6.22 -11.77
C GLY A 42 1.60 -4.70 -12.04
N VAL A 43 2.27 -3.87 -11.26
CA VAL A 43 2.29 -2.41 -11.45
C VAL A 43 3.34 -2.03 -12.49
N GLU A 44 3.00 -1.10 -13.39
CA GLU A 44 3.93 -0.53 -14.36
C GLU A 44 4.78 0.55 -13.70
N HIS A 45 6.10 0.42 -13.77
CA HIS A 45 7.07 1.39 -13.28
C HIS A 45 7.79 2.05 -14.45
N VAL A 46 8.05 3.36 -14.32
CA VAL A 46 8.77 4.14 -15.34
C VAL A 46 10.15 4.50 -14.80
N PHE A 47 11.18 4.16 -15.57
CA PHE A 47 12.57 4.52 -15.25
C PHE A 47 13.12 5.47 -16.31
N ASP A 48 13.92 6.44 -15.89
CA ASP A 48 14.51 7.41 -16.82
C ASP A 48 15.42 6.72 -17.84
N MET A 49 16.25 5.75 -17.37
CA MET A 49 17.11 4.94 -18.23
C MET A 49 17.20 3.50 -17.71
N LEU A 50 17.24 2.55 -18.63
CA LEU A 50 17.54 1.14 -18.39
C LEU A 50 18.73 0.73 -19.26
N SER A 51 19.72 0.09 -18.66
CA SER A 51 20.89 -0.42 -19.36
C SER A 51 21.06 -1.91 -19.09
N GLU A 52 21.28 -2.68 -20.13
CA GLU A 52 21.43 -4.14 -20.05
C GLU A 52 22.68 -4.60 -20.80
N ALA A 53 23.40 -5.55 -20.20
CA ALA A 53 24.51 -6.24 -20.84
C ALA A 53 24.50 -7.71 -20.44
N ASP A 54 24.71 -8.60 -21.41
CA ASP A 54 24.94 -10.01 -21.15
C ASP A 54 26.44 -10.20 -20.88
N GLU A 55 26.78 -10.46 -19.61
CA GLU A 55 28.15 -10.67 -19.16
C GLU A 55 28.42 -12.15 -18.87
N TYR A 56 29.69 -12.52 -18.61
CA TYR A 56 30.15 -13.92 -18.53
C TYR A 56 29.31 -14.81 -17.58
N LEU A 57 28.94 -14.30 -16.40
CA LEU A 57 28.18 -15.05 -15.40
C LEU A 57 26.73 -14.56 -15.20
N ILE A 58 26.44 -13.32 -15.58
CA ILE A 58 25.18 -12.68 -15.23
C ILE A 58 24.69 -11.81 -16.38
N ARG A 59 23.39 -11.64 -16.46
CA ARG A 59 22.82 -10.51 -17.20
C ARG A 59 22.77 -9.31 -16.27
N ASN A 60 23.60 -8.33 -16.55
CA ASN A 60 23.65 -7.11 -15.75
C ASN A 60 22.60 -6.12 -16.22
N THR A 61 21.70 -5.70 -15.30
CA THR A 61 20.63 -4.74 -15.57
C THR A 61 20.76 -3.58 -14.59
N ILE A 62 20.90 -2.37 -15.12
CA ILE A 62 21.06 -1.14 -14.34
C ILE A 62 19.87 -0.22 -14.61
N VAL A 63 19.19 0.26 -13.58
CA VAL A 63 18.25 1.37 -13.70
C VAL A 63 18.86 2.65 -13.17
N ILE A 64 18.64 3.73 -13.91
CA ILE A 64 19.15 5.05 -13.58
C ILE A 64 17.96 6.00 -13.49
N SER A 65 17.92 6.79 -12.43
CA SER A 65 16.95 7.88 -12.25
C SER A 65 17.67 9.17 -11.92
N PHE A 66 17.03 10.31 -12.23
CA PHE A 66 17.63 11.62 -12.05
C PHE A 66 16.83 12.41 -11.00
N ALA A 67 17.54 12.90 -9.98
CA ALA A 67 17.01 13.86 -9.00
C ALA A 67 17.77 15.19 -9.14
N LEU A 68 17.35 15.97 -10.13
CA LEU A 68 17.97 17.23 -10.51
C LEU A 68 17.10 18.42 -10.08
N ASN A 69 17.73 19.49 -9.57
CA ASN A 69 17.12 20.80 -9.26
C ASN A 69 16.04 20.86 -8.18
N GLY A 70 16.36 21.45 -7.04
CA GLY A 70 15.41 21.95 -6.04
C GLY A 70 14.70 20.87 -5.21
N GLN A 71 15.01 19.60 -5.40
CA GLN A 71 14.40 18.47 -4.66
C GLN A 71 15.17 18.11 -3.37
N LYS A 72 15.98 19.01 -2.81
CA LYS A 72 16.74 18.72 -1.58
C LYS A 72 15.84 18.26 -0.45
N ASP A 73 14.67 18.87 -0.33
CA ASP A 73 13.68 18.56 0.71
C ASP A 73 12.90 17.26 0.45
N LEU A 74 12.94 16.75 -0.80
CA LEU A 74 12.23 15.53 -1.22
C LEU A 74 13.16 14.35 -1.51
N ILE A 75 14.46 14.50 -1.34
CA ILE A 75 15.46 13.48 -1.74
C ILE A 75 15.23 12.14 -1.01
N GLY A 76 14.78 12.16 0.25
CA GLY A 76 14.44 10.96 1.00
C GLY A 76 13.30 10.17 0.36
N SER A 77 12.26 10.87 -0.09
CA SER A 77 11.11 10.26 -0.79
C SER A 77 11.52 9.71 -2.15
N VAL A 78 12.37 10.42 -2.90
CA VAL A 78 12.91 9.97 -4.19
C VAL A 78 13.68 8.66 -4.02
N ILE A 79 14.59 8.61 -3.04
CA ILE A 79 15.38 7.40 -2.72
C ILE A 79 14.45 6.23 -2.38
N PHE A 80 13.42 6.46 -1.56
CA PHE A 80 12.50 5.42 -1.13
C PHE A 80 11.66 4.89 -2.31
N ASN A 81 11.05 5.79 -3.08
CA ASN A 81 10.21 5.43 -4.22
C ASN A 81 11.02 4.69 -5.29
N PHE A 82 12.17 5.20 -5.67
CA PHE A 82 13.05 4.57 -6.64
C PHE A 82 13.51 3.18 -6.18
N SER A 83 13.81 3.01 -4.88
CA SER A 83 14.13 1.70 -4.32
C SER A 83 13.00 0.69 -4.48
N ASN A 84 11.77 1.10 -4.17
CA ASN A 84 10.60 0.21 -4.23
C ASN A 84 10.25 -0.16 -5.67
N GLN A 85 10.27 0.79 -6.59
CA GLN A 85 10.04 0.56 -8.02
C GLN A 85 11.06 -0.43 -8.61
N ALA A 86 12.36 -0.20 -8.34
CA ALA A 86 13.41 -1.08 -8.83
C ALA A 86 13.38 -2.48 -8.17
N TYR A 87 12.97 -2.56 -6.90
CA TYR A 87 12.79 -3.84 -6.21
C TYR A 87 11.64 -4.63 -6.83
N ASP A 88 10.49 -4.00 -7.06
CA ASP A 88 9.33 -4.63 -7.68
C ASP A 88 9.62 -5.05 -9.13
N ALA A 89 10.41 -4.26 -9.86
CA ALA A 89 10.90 -4.61 -11.21
C ALA A 89 11.98 -5.70 -11.22
N GLY A 90 12.45 -6.19 -10.05
CA GLY A 90 13.47 -7.23 -9.95
C GLY A 90 14.90 -6.77 -10.31
N ILE A 91 15.19 -5.47 -10.22
CA ILE A 91 16.47 -4.90 -10.67
C ILE A 91 17.38 -4.63 -9.48
N ASN A 92 18.58 -5.19 -9.54
CA ASN A 92 19.54 -5.15 -8.44
C ASN A 92 20.42 -3.89 -8.46
N GLN A 93 20.86 -3.41 -9.63
CA GLN A 93 21.67 -2.20 -9.73
C GLN A 93 20.80 -0.95 -9.91
N ARG A 94 20.92 -0.03 -8.96
CA ARG A 94 20.10 1.18 -8.84
C ARG A 94 21.02 2.38 -8.70
N ILE A 95 20.90 3.31 -9.63
CA ILE A 95 21.74 4.51 -9.68
C ILE A 95 20.86 5.75 -9.66
N LEU A 96 21.10 6.62 -8.72
CA LEU A 96 20.46 7.93 -8.62
C LEU A 96 21.48 9.01 -8.94
N VAL A 97 21.24 9.76 -10.00
CA VAL A 97 22.08 10.87 -10.42
C VAL A 97 21.55 12.16 -9.80
N ILE A 98 22.43 12.90 -9.13
CA ILE A 98 22.10 14.15 -8.43
C ILE A 98 23.04 15.28 -8.86
N ASN A 99 22.59 16.52 -8.73
CA ASN A 99 23.39 17.71 -9.04
C ASN A 99 23.87 18.49 -7.82
N ASP A 100 23.51 18.08 -6.63
CA ASP A 100 23.81 18.74 -5.37
C ASP A 100 24.43 17.78 -4.36
N ASP A 101 25.22 18.30 -3.45
CA ASP A 101 25.68 17.51 -2.32
C ASP A 101 24.49 17.29 -1.36
N ILE A 102 24.29 16.02 -0.98
CA ILE A 102 23.21 15.62 -0.08
C ILE A 102 23.75 15.30 1.32
N ASP A 103 22.92 15.50 2.31
CA ASP A 103 23.26 15.25 3.71
C ASP A 103 23.71 13.80 3.94
N LYS A 104 24.58 13.63 4.92
CA LYS A 104 25.11 12.31 5.32
C LYS A 104 23.99 11.30 5.61
N LYS A 105 22.85 11.73 6.17
CA LYS A 105 21.68 10.90 6.46
C LYS A 105 21.06 10.28 5.18
N PHE A 106 20.99 11.04 4.10
CA PHE A 106 20.44 10.54 2.82
C PHE A 106 21.42 9.64 2.08
N LYS A 107 22.74 9.90 2.19
CA LYS A 107 23.76 8.98 1.69
C LYS A 107 23.66 7.63 2.40
N GLU A 108 23.43 7.64 3.72
CA GLU A 108 23.23 6.41 4.50
C GLU A 108 21.93 5.69 4.14
N LEU A 109 20.82 6.43 3.93
CA LEU A 109 19.54 5.86 3.48
C LEU A 109 19.69 5.21 2.09
N ALA A 110 20.33 5.88 1.14
CA ALA A 110 20.58 5.33 -0.19
C ALA A 110 21.42 4.05 -0.11
N ARG A 111 22.46 4.05 0.73
CA ARG A 111 23.31 2.87 0.98
C ARG A 111 22.49 1.70 1.57
N GLN A 112 21.60 1.98 2.54
CA GLN A 112 20.69 0.95 3.11
C GLN A 112 19.73 0.39 2.05
N LYS A 113 19.26 1.24 1.13
CA LYS A 113 18.38 0.87 0.02
C LYS A 113 19.11 0.33 -1.20
N ARG A 114 20.44 0.15 -1.13
CA ARG A 114 21.29 -0.32 -2.23
C ARG A 114 21.18 0.56 -3.48
N ILE A 115 21.03 1.87 -3.28
CA ILE A 115 21.07 2.86 -4.35
C ILE A 115 22.45 3.51 -4.34
N ARG A 116 23.13 3.47 -5.46
CA ARG A 116 24.36 4.21 -5.67
C ARG A 116 24.03 5.62 -6.10
N ILE A 117 24.60 6.60 -5.42
CA ILE A 117 24.44 8.01 -5.76
C ILE A 117 25.65 8.43 -6.58
N ILE A 118 25.40 9.07 -7.72
CA ILE A 118 26.42 9.65 -8.59
C ILE A 118 26.16 11.16 -8.71
N ASP A 119 27.16 11.96 -8.39
CA ASP A 119 27.11 13.40 -8.60
C ASP A 119 27.39 13.72 -10.08
N ILE A 120 26.67 14.68 -10.66
CA ILE A 120 26.87 15.12 -12.05
C ILE A 120 28.34 15.45 -12.36
N ARG A 121 29.06 16.05 -11.43
CA ARG A 121 30.48 16.38 -11.56
C ARG A 121 31.36 15.15 -11.82
N GLN A 122 30.95 13.98 -11.31
CA GLN A 122 31.63 12.71 -11.59
C GLN A 122 31.33 12.22 -13.01
N ILE A 123 30.17 12.53 -13.56
CA ILE A 123 29.79 12.20 -14.95
C ILE A 123 30.51 13.10 -15.94
N GLU A 124 30.71 14.36 -15.62
CA GLU A 124 31.51 15.29 -16.44
C GLU A 124 32.97 14.83 -16.62
N SER A 125 33.51 14.14 -15.64
CA SER A 125 34.90 13.59 -15.70
C SER A 125 35.01 12.31 -16.54
N LEU A 126 33.93 11.65 -16.91
CA LEU A 126 33.92 10.40 -17.68
C LEU A 126 34.49 10.58 -19.12
N ASN A 127 34.44 11.80 -19.69
CA ASN A 127 34.87 12.09 -21.04
C ASN A 127 36.41 12.07 -21.22
N ASN A 128 37.19 11.99 -20.14
CA ASN A 128 38.66 12.02 -20.18
C ASN A 128 39.30 10.64 -19.98
N LEU A 129 38.54 9.57 -19.96
CA LEU A 129 39.04 8.22 -19.72
C LEU A 129 39.49 7.57 -21.03
N PRO A 130 40.57 6.78 -21.02
CA PRO A 130 41.01 6.02 -22.21
C PRO A 130 39.93 5.02 -22.60
N ALA A 131 39.76 4.79 -23.90
CA ALA A 131 38.76 3.84 -24.42
C ALA A 131 38.90 2.49 -23.69
N PRO A 132 37.81 1.96 -23.13
CA PRO A 132 37.85 0.69 -22.41
C PRO A 132 38.33 -0.42 -23.34
N LYS A 133 39.03 -1.40 -22.77
CA LYS A 133 39.28 -2.65 -23.47
C LYS A 133 37.92 -3.24 -23.85
N PRO A 134 37.72 -3.65 -25.12
CA PRO A 134 36.46 -4.23 -25.53
C PRO A 134 36.14 -5.40 -24.61
N LEU A 135 35.00 -5.34 -23.91
CA LEU A 135 34.41 -6.50 -23.27
C LEU A 135 34.18 -7.52 -24.39
N TYR A 136 34.81 -8.66 -24.27
CA TYR A 136 34.60 -9.77 -25.20
C TYR A 136 33.09 -10.09 -25.22
N THR A 137 32.44 -9.88 -26.36
CA THR A 137 31.12 -10.43 -26.62
C THR A 137 31.26 -11.95 -26.50
N ALA A 138 30.81 -12.48 -25.39
CA ALA A 138 30.77 -13.92 -25.16
C ALA A 138 29.94 -14.54 -26.26
N SER A 139 30.58 -15.35 -27.12
CA SER A 139 29.89 -16.31 -27.94
C SER A 139 29.01 -17.16 -27.01
N LYS A 140 27.77 -17.47 -27.42
CA LYS A 140 26.80 -18.28 -26.67
C LYS A 140 27.24 -19.73 -26.39
N GLU A 141 28.52 -19.94 -26.07
CA GLU A 141 29.02 -21.23 -25.60
C GLU A 141 28.57 -21.43 -24.17
N LYS A 142 27.90 -22.54 -23.91
CA LYS A 142 27.50 -22.96 -22.58
C LYS A 142 28.69 -22.91 -21.64
N LEU A 143 28.64 -22.05 -20.63
CA LEU A 143 29.67 -21.95 -19.61
C LEU A 143 29.85 -23.32 -18.93
N ILE A 144 31.06 -23.88 -19.06
CA ILE A 144 31.44 -25.16 -18.43
C ILE A 144 32.32 -24.81 -17.23
N ILE A 145 31.78 -25.04 -16.00
CA ILE A 145 32.53 -24.86 -14.76
C ILE A 145 32.99 -26.23 -14.28
N GLU A 146 34.32 -26.47 -14.28
CA GLU A 146 34.91 -27.75 -13.86
C GLU A 146 35.55 -27.63 -12.46
N SER A 147 36.08 -26.47 -12.11
CA SER A 147 36.63 -26.21 -10.77
C SER A 147 36.57 -24.73 -10.39
N LYS A 148 36.83 -24.44 -9.11
CA LYS A 148 36.92 -23.09 -8.56
C LYS A 148 38.07 -22.31 -9.19
N GLU A 149 39.22 -22.95 -9.32
CA GLU A 149 40.47 -22.36 -9.87
C GLU A 149 40.28 -22.00 -11.35
N GLN A 150 39.60 -22.88 -12.12
CA GLN A 150 39.29 -22.62 -13.52
C GLN A 150 38.35 -21.41 -13.64
N LEU A 151 37.31 -21.34 -12.82
CA LEU A 151 36.38 -20.21 -12.84
C LEU A 151 37.09 -18.89 -12.47
N ALA A 152 37.87 -18.89 -11.41
CA ALA A 152 38.65 -17.71 -10.99
C ALA A 152 39.58 -17.19 -12.09
N LYS A 153 40.29 -18.12 -12.78
CA LYS A 153 41.19 -17.79 -13.90
C LYS A 153 40.38 -17.24 -15.09
N SER A 154 39.27 -17.84 -15.43
CA SER A 154 38.38 -17.33 -16.50
C SER A 154 37.85 -15.94 -16.20
N LEU A 155 37.34 -15.69 -14.99
CA LEU A 155 36.87 -14.38 -14.57
C LEU A 155 37.97 -13.30 -14.68
N THR A 156 39.19 -13.64 -14.28
CA THR A 156 40.36 -12.72 -14.43
C THR A 156 40.65 -12.43 -15.91
N GLN A 157 40.55 -13.41 -16.80
CA GLN A 157 40.71 -13.22 -18.23
C GLN A 157 39.62 -12.34 -18.84
N TYR A 158 38.40 -12.41 -18.30
CA TYR A 158 37.28 -11.55 -18.68
C TYR A 158 37.32 -10.14 -18.03
N GLY A 159 38.37 -9.82 -17.30
CA GLY A 159 38.61 -8.47 -16.78
C GLY A 159 38.06 -8.23 -15.38
N TYR A 160 37.54 -9.25 -14.70
CA TYR A 160 37.12 -9.11 -13.30
C TYR A 160 38.34 -9.10 -12.38
N ARG A 161 38.27 -8.26 -11.35
CA ARG A 161 39.19 -8.35 -10.21
C ARG A 161 38.71 -9.42 -9.26
N VAL A 162 39.42 -10.52 -9.17
CA VAL A 162 39.02 -11.74 -8.46
C VAL A 162 39.74 -11.86 -7.12
N GLN A 163 39.00 -12.20 -6.07
CA GLN A 163 39.53 -12.55 -4.75
C GLN A 163 39.00 -13.96 -4.38
N GLU A 164 39.92 -14.91 -4.27
CA GLU A 164 39.61 -16.26 -3.81
C GLU A 164 39.64 -16.31 -2.28
N ASN A 165 38.73 -17.13 -1.67
CA ASN A 165 38.56 -17.26 -0.21
C ASN A 165 38.45 -15.87 0.47
N ALA A 166 37.68 -14.99 -0.14
CA ALA A 166 37.52 -13.61 0.29
C ALA A 166 36.82 -13.51 1.63
N ARG A 167 37.45 -12.86 2.63
CA ARG A 167 36.84 -12.56 3.93
C ARG A 167 36.27 -11.16 3.89
N ILE A 168 34.99 -11.05 4.24
CA ILE A 168 34.29 -9.78 4.31
C ILE A 168 33.48 -9.73 5.61
N GLN A 169 33.61 -8.63 6.33
CA GLN A 169 32.72 -8.33 7.46
C GLN A 169 31.38 -7.83 6.91
N GLY A 170 30.31 -8.53 7.26
CA GLY A 170 28.95 -8.13 6.96
C GLY A 170 28.49 -6.89 7.73
N LYS A 171 27.38 -6.31 7.32
CA LYS A 171 26.74 -5.17 8.00
C LYS A 171 26.32 -5.50 9.43
N SER A 172 26.01 -6.76 9.72
CA SER A 172 25.72 -7.29 11.05
C SER A 172 26.96 -7.41 11.95
N GLY A 173 28.17 -7.18 11.40
CA GLY A 173 29.44 -7.39 12.12
C GLY A 173 29.97 -8.83 12.06
N VAL A 174 29.27 -9.74 11.38
CA VAL A 174 29.68 -11.14 11.19
C VAL A 174 30.68 -11.22 10.03
N ASP A 175 31.75 -11.99 10.22
CA ASP A 175 32.74 -12.26 9.17
C ASP A 175 32.29 -13.43 8.29
N TYR A 176 32.22 -13.20 7.00
CA TYR A 176 31.87 -14.20 5.96
C TYR A 176 33.06 -14.52 5.09
N VAL A 177 33.13 -15.77 4.64
CA VAL A 177 34.13 -16.21 3.67
C VAL A 177 33.42 -16.69 2.42
N PHE A 178 33.69 -16.07 1.26
CA PHE A 178 33.23 -16.51 -0.05
C PHE A 178 34.32 -17.30 -0.77
N ASP A 179 33.92 -18.32 -1.52
CA ASP A 179 34.87 -19.08 -2.34
C ASP A 179 35.54 -18.18 -3.37
N ILE A 180 34.74 -17.35 -4.05
CA ILE A 180 35.20 -16.32 -4.96
C ILE A 180 34.34 -15.06 -4.75
N LEU A 181 35.01 -13.91 -4.65
CA LEU A 181 34.36 -12.63 -4.76
C LEU A 181 35.02 -11.86 -5.91
N CYS A 182 34.25 -11.45 -6.88
CA CYS A 182 34.79 -10.73 -8.01
C CYS A 182 34.11 -9.37 -8.19
N TYR A 183 34.87 -8.43 -8.72
CA TYR A 183 34.45 -7.05 -8.95
C TYR A 183 34.65 -6.72 -10.43
N ASN A 184 33.59 -6.16 -11.01
CA ASN A 184 33.70 -5.50 -12.30
C ASN A 184 33.92 -4.01 -12.01
N ASP A 185 35.16 -3.53 -12.19
CA ASP A 185 35.54 -2.17 -11.86
C ASP A 185 35.29 -1.24 -13.08
N ILE A 186 34.01 -1.00 -13.41
CA ILE A 186 33.58 0.00 -14.38
C ILE A 186 33.34 1.32 -13.65
N ASP A 187 34.35 2.01 -13.21
CA ASP A 187 34.31 3.29 -12.48
C ASP A 187 33.05 3.45 -11.59
N ASN A 188 32.20 4.42 -11.89
CA ASN A 188 30.98 4.69 -11.12
C ASN A 188 29.86 3.68 -11.34
N PHE A 189 29.99 2.73 -12.26
CA PHE A 189 28.97 1.72 -12.62
C PHE A 189 29.39 0.29 -12.27
N GLY A 190 30.54 0.09 -11.60
CA GLY A 190 31.04 -1.22 -11.22
C GLY A 190 30.13 -1.96 -10.21
N TYR A 191 30.25 -3.27 -10.14
CA TYR A 191 29.46 -4.15 -9.26
C TYR A 191 30.30 -5.32 -8.73
N SER A 192 29.77 -5.99 -7.71
CA SER A 192 30.36 -7.15 -7.05
C SER A 192 29.53 -8.41 -7.26
N VAL A 193 30.17 -9.57 -7.44
CA VAL A 193 29.54 -10.87 -7.56
C VAL A 193 30.10 -11.80 -6.49
N ALA A 194 29.25 -12.30 -5.60
CA ALA A 194 29.60 -13.31 -4.63
C ALA A 194 29.32 -14.71 -5.19
N ILE A 195 30.32 -15.60 -5.09
CA ILE A 195 30.24 -16.95 -5.65
C ILE A 195 30.66 -17.95 -4.57
N ASP A 196 29.80 -18.95 -4.32
CA ASP A 196 30.13 -20.11 -3.48
C ASP A 196 29.93 -21.43 -4.25
N PHE A 197 30.67 -22.45 -3.85
CA PHE A 197 30.63 -23.78 -4.41
C PHE A 197 30.04 -24.77 -3.40
N LEU A 198 28.96 -25.45 -3.78
CA LEU A 198 28.40 -26.56 -3.01
C LEU A 198 28.82 -27.90 -3.63
N ASN A 199 29.89 -28.48 -3.07
CA ASN A 199 30.51 -29.74 -3.57
C ASN A 199 29.79 -30.99 -3.07
N SER A 200 28.64 -30.89 -2.42
CA SER A 200 27.85 -32.02 -1.94
C SER A 200 27.36 -32.90 -3.11
N THR A 201 27.46 -34.21 -2.96
CA THR A 201 26.85 -35.18 -3.87
C THR A 201 25.38 -35.41 -3.56
N ALA A 202 24.89 -35.04 -2.38
CA ALA A 202 23.49 -35.04 -2.02
C ALA A 202 22.77 -33.85 -2.66
N GLU A 203 21.47 -33.97 -2.87
CA GLU A 203 20.62 -32.93 -3.40
C GLU A 203 20.73 -31.67 -2.53
N VAL A 204 20.94 -30.49 -3.16
CA VAL A 204 21.08 -29.20 -2.45
C VAL A 204 19.72 -28.79 -1.87
N ASN A 205 19.67 -28.58 -0.57
CA ASN A 205 18.45 -28.21 0.14
C ASN A 205 18.31 -26.69 0.30
N LEU A 206 17.11 -26.27 0.76
CA LEU A 206 16.75 -24.86 0.98
C LEU A 206 17.69 -24.15 1.97
N ASP A 207 18.12 -24.85 3.03
CA ASP A 207 18.95 -24.24 4.08
C ASP A 207 20.31 -23.80 3.56
N GLN A 208 20.91 -24.59 2.66
CA GLN A 208 22.20 -24.27 2.04
C GLN A 208 22.11 -23.04 1.14
N VAL A 209 21.03 -22.94 0.34
CA VAL A 209 20.81 -21.80 -0.55
C VAL A 209 20.44 -20.55 0.26
N SER A 210 19.63 -20.68 1.30
CA SER A 210 19.27 -19.60 2.20
C SER A 210 20.46 -19.06 3.01
N LEU A 211 21.35 -19.95 3.46
CA LEU A 211 22.59 -19.55 4.14
C LEU A 211 23.49 -18.72 3.21
N PHE A 212 23.64 -19.14 1.95
CA PHE A 212 24.38 -18.38 0.95
C PHE A 212 23.72 -17.02 0.67
N ASP A 213 22.39 -16.99 0.53
CA ASP A 213 21.63 -15.74 0.34
C ASP A 213 21.86 -14.74 1.47
N THR A 214 21.74 -15.21 2.72
CA THR A 214 21.95 -14.39 3.92
C THR A 214 23.38 -13.81 3.95
N LYS A 215 24.37 -14.65 3.69
CA LYS A 215 25.79 -14.29 3.62
C LYS A 215 26.07 -13.22 2.55
N ALA A 216 25.56 -13.42 1.33
CA ALA A 216 25.72 -12.48 0.23
C ALA A 216 24.92 -11.18 0.43
N PHE A 217 23.75 -11.27 1.09
CA PHE A 217 22.94 -10.10 1.42
C PHE A 217 23.63 -9.22 2.48
N ASP A 218 24.11 -9.83 3.55
CA ASP A 218 24.74 -9.10 4.65
C ASP A 218 26.09 -8.49 4.25
N SER A 219 26.86 -9.18 3.41
CA SER A 219 28.12 -8.66 2.84
C SER A 219 27.93 -7.52 1.83
N GLY A 220 26.70 -7.34 1.30
CA GLY A 220 26.37 -6.29 0.36
C GLY A 220 26.75 -6.59 -1.09
N ALA A 221 26.92 -7.86 -1.48
CA ALA A 221 27.17 -8.25 -2.86
C ALA A 221 25.98 -7.89 -3.76
N ASP A 222 26.28 -7.36 -4.97
CA ASP A 222 25.25 -6.94 -5.93
C ASP A 222 24.61 -8.14 -6.62
N TYR A 223 25.39 -9.15 -6.97
CA TYR A 223 24.96 -10.39 -7.61
C TYR A 223 25.38 -11.62 -6.82
N LYS A 224 24.57 -12.68 -6.94
CA LYS A 224 24.70 -13.93 -6.21
C LYS A 224 24.80 -15.09 -7.18
N VAL A 225 25.88 -15.83 -7.14
CA VAL A 225 26.11 -17.01 -7.98
C VAL A 225 26.42 -18.21 -7.09
N LEU A 226 25.70 -19.29 -7.27
CA LEU A 226 25.93 -20.53 -6.56
C LEU A 226 26.26 -21.64 -7.55
N VAL A 227 27.44 -22.24 -7.43
CA VAL A 227 27.91 -23.34 -8.26
C VAL A 227 27.69 -24.64 -7.52
N VAL A 228 26.93 -25.57 -8.11
CA VAL A 228 26.48 -26.79 -7.43
C VAL A 228 26.93 -28.03 -8.20
N LYS A 229 27.30 -29.09 -7.50
CA LYS A 229 27.66 -30.37 -8.10
C LYS A 229 26.43 -31.26 -8.35
N SER A 230 25.43 -31.18 -7.50
CA SER A 230 24.18 -31.92 -7.57
C SER A 230 23.00 -31.01 -7.90
N LYS A 231 21.86 -31.59 -8.24
CA LYS A 231 20.62 -30.80 -8.48
C LYS A 231 20.11 -30.17 -7.16
N LEU A 232 19.43 -29.03 -7.29
CA LEU A 232 18.68 -28.44 -6.19
C LEU A 232 17.35 -29.19 -6.02
N ASN A 233 16.88 -29.33 -4.77
CA ASN A 233 15.51 -29.73 -4.55
C ASN A 233 14.55 -28.60 -4.95
N HIS A 234 13.29 -28.93 -5.15
CA HIS A 234 12.28 -27.98 -5.65
C HIS A 234 12.14 -26.71 -4.78
N ALA A 235 12.28 -26.84 -3.45
CA ALA A 235 12.20 -25.70 -2.53
C ALA A 235 13.42 -24.77 -2.68
N ALA A 236 14.61 -25.34 -2.79
CA ALA A 236 15.86 -24.60 -3.02
C ALA A 236 15.86 -23.88 -4.37
N GLU A 237 15.39 -24.54 -5.45
CA GLU A 237 15.29 -23.96 -6.79
C GLU A 237 14.32 -22.76 -6.81
N LYS A 238 13.13 -22.95 -6.21
CA LYS A 238 12.14 -21.88 -6.09
C LYS A 238 12.68 -20.69 -5.29
N PHE A 239 13.35 -20.93 -4.17
CA PHE A 239 13.97 -19.89 -3.36
C PHE A 239 15.08 -19.17 -4.13
N ALA A 240 15.97 -19.91 -4.82
CA ALA A 240 17.03 -19.31 -5.64
C ALA A 240 16.46 -18.37 -6.70
N ASN A 241 15.38 -18.78 -7.40
CA ASN A 241 14.69 -17.95 -8.38
C ASN A 241 14.07 -16.68 -7.73
N GLN A 242 13.43 -16.81 -6.57
CA GLN A 242 12.83 -15.69 -5.85
C GLN A 242 13.87 -14.68 -5.32
N GLN A 243 15.05 -15.17 -4.93
CA GLN A 243 16.14 -14.34 -4.40
C GLN A 243 17.16 -13.93 -5.47
N HIS A 244 16.86 -14.17 -6.76
CA HIS A 244 17.72 -13.85 -7.90
C HIS A 244 19.15 -14.41 -7.75
N ILE A 245 19.25 -15.69 -7.30
CA ILE A 245 20.52 -16.41 -7.21
C ILE A 245 20.72 -17.17 -8.51
N HIS A 246 21.81 -16.89 -9.21
CA HIS A 246 22.19 -17.61 -10.43
C HIS A 246 22.79 -18.97 -10.07
N ILE A 247 22.21 -20.04 -10.57
CA ILE A 247 22.65 -21.41 -10.29
C ILE A 247 23.39 -21.98 -11.50
N TYR A 248 24.62 -22.45 -11.28
CA TYR A 248 25.43 -23.14 -12.27
C TYR A 248 25.76 -24.56 -11.81
N GLN A 249 25.73 -25.51 -12.72
CA GLN A 249 26.06 -26.91 -12.42
C GLN A 249 27.49 -27.23 -12.84
N MET A 250 28.29 -27.78 -11.90
CA MET A 250 29.63 -28.32 -12.22
C MET A 250 29.51 -29.55 -13.11
N LYS A 251 30.35 -29.66 -14.17
CA LYS A 251 30.53 -30.89 -14.89
C LYS A 251 31.44 -31.85 -14.12
N SER A 252 30.93 -33.02 -13.78
CA SER A 252 31.79 -34.11 -13.31
C SER A 252 32.48 -34.76 -14.53
N GLY A 253 33.82 -34.70 -14.53
CA GLY A 253 34.59 -35.43 -15.52
C GLY A 253 34.51 -36.92 -15.30
N THR A 254 33.70 -37.63 -16.07
CA THR A 254 33.87 -39.02 -16.53
C THR A 254 32.86 -39.25 -17.65
N GLY A 255 33.37 -39.81 -18.76
CA GLY A 255 32.65 -39.94 -20.03
C GLY A 255 31.46 -40.88 -19.99
N ASP A 256 30.51 -40.54 -20.79
CA ASP A 256 30.04 -41.42 -21.87
C ASP A 256 29.04 -40.70 -22.77
N ASN A 257 29.11 -41.05 -24.01
CA ASN A 257 28.62 -40.44 -25.23
C ASN A 257 27.17 -40.86 -25.57
N PRO A 258 26.67 -40.53 -26.77
CA PRO A 258 25.84 -39.37 -27.12
C PRO A 258 24.46 -39.79 -27.64
N ASN A 259 23.71 -38.80 -28.08
CA ASN A 259 22.43 -38.82 -28.81
C ASN A 259 21.17 -38.89 -27.97
N ALA A 260 20.61 -37.69 -27.81
CA ALA A 260 19.20 -37.48 -28.15
C ALA A 260 18.91 -35.97 -28.27
N GLN A 261 18.62 -35.57 -29.48
CA GLN A 261 17.89 -34.34 -29.79
C GLN A 261 16.56 -34.38 -29.09
N ALA A 262 16.28 -33.38 -28.28
CA ALA A 262 14.90 -33.04 -27.95
C ALA A 262 14.82 -31.51 -27.73
N ALA A 263 13.98 -30.90 -28.54
CA ALA A 263 13.57 -29.49 -28.45
C ALA A 263 12.98 -29.16 -27.06
N PRO A 264 13.00 -27.88 -26.64
CA PRO A 264 12.42 -27.51 -25.36
C PRO A 264 10.91 -27.70 -25.39
N GLN A 265 10.43 -28.72 -24.70
CA GLN A 265 9.01 -28.84 -24.38
C GLN A 265 8.66 -27.83 -23.30
N ILE A 266 7.65 -27.04 -23.60
CA ILE A 266 6.94 -26.17 -22.66
C ILE A 266 6.39 -27.07 -21.56
N ILE A 267 6.99 -27.04 -20.37
CA ILE A 267 6.48 -27.77 -19.21
C ILE A 267 5.33 -26.93 -18.64
N THR A 268 4.12 -27.41 -18.86
CA THR A 268 2.94 -26.97 -18.09
C THR A 268 3.19 -27.16 -16.60
N PRO A 269 2.80 -26.22 -15.73
CA PRO A 269 3.07 -26.32 -14.30
C PRO A 269 2.36 -27.53 -13.70
N ALA A 270 3.12 -28.43 -13.14
CA ALA A 270 2.62 -29.53 -12.33
C ALA A 270 1.87 -28.98 -11.10
N LYS A 271 0.75 -29.62 -10.78
CA LYS A 271 -0.05 -29.34 -9.57
C LYS A 271 0.84 -29.20 -8.33
N PRO A 272 0.57 -28.21 -7.45
CA PRO A 272 1.38 -28.00 -6.26
C PRO A 272 1.33 -29.23 -5.36
N SER A 273 2.51 -29.77 -5.04
CA SER A 273 2.69 -30.72 -3.94
C SER A 273 2.26 -30.06 -2.63
N ARG A 274 1.55 -30.81 -1.78
CA ARG A 274 1.04 -30.33 -0.48
C ARG A 274 2.18 -29.72 0.34
N PRO A 275 1.97 -28.51 0.91
CA PRO A 275 2.94 -27.92 1.82
C PRO A 275 3.12 -28.84 3.05
N VAL A 276 4.35 -28.95 3.55
CA VAL A 276 4.62 -29.64 4.81
C VAL A 276 3.99 -28.77 5.92
N PRO A 277 3.02 -29.31 6.69
CA PRO A 277 2.35 -28.49 7.70
C PRO A 277 3.36 -28.06 8.77
N LEU A 278 3.39 -26.75 9.07
CA LEU A 278 4.09 -26.24 10.26
C LEU A 278 3.47 -26.91 11.50
N PHE A 279 4.26 -27.69 12.21
CA PHE A 279 3.78 -28.42 13.37
C PHE A 279 3.68 -27.44 14.55
N CYS A 280 2.48 -27.26 15.08
CA CYS A 280 2.21 -26.32 16.15
C CYS A 280 1.72 -27.05 17.40
N GLN A 281 2.33 -26.75 18.54
CA GLN A 281 1.86 -27.26 19.84
C GLN A 281 0.60 -26.50 20.28
N PHE A 282 -0.39 -27.20 20.82
CA PHE A 282 -1.65 -26.58 21.29
C PHE A 282 -1.41 -25.52 22.36
N GLU A 283 -0.44 -25.73 23.25
CA GLU A 283 -0.04 -24.74 24.27
C GLU A 283 0.48 -23.44 23.64
N ALA A 284 1.28 -23.53 22.59
CA ALA A 284 1.79 -22.36 21.88
C ALA A 284 0.66 -21.58 21.18
N ILE A 285 -0.24 -22.28 20.50
CA ILE A 285 -1.40 -21.70 19.83
C ILE A 285 -2.31 -20.94 20.81
N SER A 286 -2.50 -21.47 22.02
CA SER A 286 -3.37 -20.85 23.03
C SER A 286 -2.83 -19.53 23.60
N LEU A 287 -1.52 -19.27 23.48
CA LEU A 287 -0.89 -18.05 23.98
C LEU A 287 -1.09 -16.83 23.07
N ILE A 288 -1.28 -17.03 21.78
CA ILE A 288 -1.43 -15.94 20.80
C ILE A 288 -2.84 -16.04 20.19
N PRO A 289 -3.68 -15.00 20.32
CA PRO A 289 -4.99 -14.98 19.67
C PRO A 289 -4.88 -15.03 18.14
N GLU A 290 -5.84 -15.68 17.46
CA GLU A 290 -5.88 -15.82 16.00
C GLU A 290 -5.78 -14.47 15.28
N VAL A 291 -6.50 -13.45 15.76
CA VAL A 291 -6.46 -12.09 15.21
C VAL A 291 -5.04 -11.52 15.18
N VAL A 292 -4.25 -11.79 16.22
CA VAL A 292 -2.84 -11.37 16.31
C VAL A 292 -1.97 -12.17 15.37
N ALA A 293 -2.18 -13.49 15.32
CA ALA A 293 -1.47 -14.39 14.41
C ALA A 293 -1.66 -13.97 12.94
N ARG A 294 -2.89 -13.69 12.54
CA ARG A 294 -3.24 -13.21 11.19
C ARG A 294 -2.66 -11.83 10.89
N ARG A 295 -2.78 -10.92 11.84
CA ARG A 295 -2.32 -9.54 11.69
C ARG A 295 -0.84 -9.44 11.39
N TYR A 296 -0.03 -10.15 12.15
CA TYR A 296 1.43 -10.11 12.03
C TYR A 296 1.99 -11.21 11.13
N ASN A 297 1.13 -12.02 10.48
CA ASN A 297 1.52 -13.21 9.74
C ASN A 297 2.49 -14.06 10.54
N VAL A 298 2.07 -14.51 11.72
CA VAL A 298 2.85 -15.35 12.62
C VAL A 298 2.05 -16.58 13.02
N ILE A 299 2.73 -17.70 13.23
CA ILE A 299 2.13 -18.89 13.80
C ILE A 299 3.01 -19.38 14.95
N PRO A 300 2.48 -19.51 16.19
CA PRO A 300 3.21 -20.09 17.29
C PRO A 300 3.47 -21.58 17.05
N LEU A 301 4.72 -22.01 17.26
CA LEU A 301 5.13 -23.39 17.02
C LEU A 301 5.26 -24.21 18.29
N ALA A 302 6.06 -23.73 19.26
CA ALA A 302 6.36 -24.45 20.47
C ALA A 302 6.63 -23.54 21.67
N VAL A 303 6.41 -24.06 22.87
CA VAL A 303 6.78 -23.41 24.14
C VAL A 303 7.88 -24.22 24.83
N SER A 304 8.98 -23.55 25.18
CA SER A 304 10.09 -24.14 25.91
C SER A 304 10.44 -23.24 27.12
N GLY A 305 9.91 -23.58 28.30
CA GLY A 305 10.08 -22.77 29.51
C GLY A 305 9.53 -21.35 29.36
N ASN A 306 10.39 -20.33 29.38
CA ASN A 306 10.01 -18.94 29.21
C ASN A 306 10.13 -18.44 27.75
N MET A 307 10.35 -19.34 26.80
CA MET A 307 10.53 -19.00 25.37
C MET A 307 9.36 -19.53 24.53
N LEU A 308 8.81 -18.67 23.67
CA LEU A 308 7.81 -19.01 22.66
C LEU A 308 8.47 -18.94 21.29
N GLU A 309 8.54 -20.07 20.60
CA GLU A 309 9.02 -20.16 19.23
C GLU A 309 7.87 -19.85 18.26
N VAL A 310 8.08 -18.92 17.34
CA VAL A 310 7.07 -18.47 16.37
C VAL A 310 7.66 -18.45 14.96
N ALA A 311 6.89 -18.94 13.97
CA ALA A 311 7.21 -18.72 12.57
C ALA A 311 6.52 -17.44 12.09
N MET A 312 7.26 -16.56 11.39
CA MET A 312 6.76 -15.29 10.89
C MET A 312 7.42 -14.90 9.57
N ASP A 313 6.72 -14.09 8.78
CA ASP A 313 7.22 -13.64 7.47
C ASP A 313 8.29 -12.55 7.57
N ASP A 314 8.21 -11.70 8.59
CA ASP A 314 9.20 -10.68 8.88
C ASP A 314 9.72 -10.78 10.34
N PRO A 315 10.81 -11.54 10.57
CA PRO A 315 11.43 -11.68 11.89
C PRO A 315 12.03 -10.39 12.46
N THR A 316 12.15 -9.33 11.67
CA THR A 316 12.75 -8.05 12.09
C THR A 316 11.73 -7.02 12.56
N SER A 317 10.44 -7.33 12.47
CA SER A 317 9.36 -6.44 12.89
C SER A 317 9.32 -6.26 14.40
N MET A 318 9.94 -5.20 14.92
CA MET A 318 9.94 -4.87 16.35
C MET A 318 8.52 -4.74 16.92
N ILE A 319 7.59 -4.20 16.16
CA ILE A 319 6.18 -4.05 16.56
C ILE A 319 5.53 -5.41 16.79
N ALA A 320 5.78 -6.36 15.88
CA ALA A 320 5.25 -7.71 16.02
C ALA A 320 5.87 -8.45 17.21
N LEU A 321 7.19 -8.35 17.37
CA LEU A 321 7.91 -8.99 18.48
C LEU A 321 7.44 -8.46 19.84
N GLU A 322 7.30 -7.15 19.99
CA GLU A 322 6.81 -6.51 21.21
C GLU A 322 5.36 -6.94 21.52
N ALA A 323 4.51 -6.97 20.50
CA ALA A 323 3.12 -7.43 20.63
C ALA A 323 3.05 -8.90 21.07
N LEU A 324 3.82 -9.78 20.45
CA LEU A 324 3.86 -11.20 20.80
C LEU A 324 4.40 -11.42 22.23
N ALA A 325 5.49 -10.73 22.60
CA ALA A 325 6.06 -10.82 23.95
C ALA A 325 5.07 -10.32 25.02
N SER A 326 4.43 -9.18 24.78
CA SER A 326 3.44 -8.61 25.70
C SER A 326 2.20 -9.49 25.90
N ILE A 327 1.72 -10.11 24.83
CA ILE A 327 0.51 -10.96 24.86
C ILE A 327 0.81 -12.32 25.49
N SER A 328 1.91 -12.95 25.08
CA SER A 328 2.29 -14.29 25.57
C SER A 328 2.98 -14.28 26.94
N GLN A 329 3.49 -13.13 27.38
CA GLN A 329 4.35 -12.99 28.55
C GLN A 329 5.60 -13.91 28.49
N LYS A 330 6.12 -14.13 27.26
CA LYS A 330 7.25 -15.00 26.96
C LYS A 330 8.31 -14.26 26.13
N GLN A 331 9.53 -14.74 26.17
CA GLN A 331 10.57 -14.33 25.21
C GLN A 331 10.28 -14.96 23.85
N ILE A 332 10.38 -14.16 22.78
CA ILE A 332 10.05 -14.62 21.43
C ILE A 332 11.30 -15.07 20.70
N LYS A 333 11.28 -16.31 20.21
CA LYS A 333 12.27 -16.86 19.29
C LYS A 333 11.63 -16.96 17.90
N THR A 334 12.18 -16.26 16.92
CA THR A 334 11.60 -16.19 15.59
C THR A 334 12.19 -17.22 14.63
N LEU A 335 11.34 -17.76 13.77
CA LEU A 335 11.70 -18.58 12.63
C LEU A 335 11.07 -17.95 11.39
N LYS A 336 11.84 -17.75 10.31
CA LYS A 336 11.30 -17.19 9.08
C LYS A 336 10.51 -18.24 8.31
N ALA A 337 9.28 -17.93 7.93
CA ALA A 337 8.44 -18.81 7.10
C ALA A 337 7.69 -18.00 6.02
N GLY A 338 7.23 -18.67 4.99
CA GLY A 338 6.52 -18.03 3.89
C GLY A 338 5.12 -17.54 4.31
N LYS A 339 4.71 -16.37 3.86
CA LYS A 339 3.41 -15.76 4.18
C LYS A 339 2.22 -16.69 3.89
N LYS A 340 2.29 -17.45 2.79
CA LYS A 340 1.25 -18.42 2.41
C LYS A 340 1.21 -19.61 3.37
N GLU A 341 2.37 -20.15 3.73
CA GLU A 341 2.52 -21.28 4.65
C GLU A 341 2.00 -20.94 6.05
N ILE A 342 2.33 -19.74 6.54
CA ILE A 342 1.84 -19.25 7.83
C ILE A 342 0.31 -19.12 7.81
N ARG A 343 -0.27 -18.56 6.75
CA ARG A 343 -1.74 -18.42 6.64
C ARG A 343 -2.44 -19.77 6.59
N GLU A 344 -1.91 -20.72 5.84
CA GLU A 344 -2.44 -22.10 5.79
C GLU A 344 -2.32 -22.78 7.18
N ALA A 345 -1.22 -22.58 7.89
CA ALA A 345 -1.03 -23.08 9.25
C ALA A 345 -2.01 -22.43 10.24
N ILE A 346 -2.23 -21.10 10.16
CA ILE A 346 -3.24 -20.39 10.97
C ILE A 346 -4.62 -20.99 10.69
N ASP A 347 -4.99 -21.14 9.43
CA ASP A 347 -6.28 -21.71 9.02
C ASP A 347 -6.46 -23.16 9.50
N LEU A 348 -5.39 -23.91 9.63
CA LEU A 348 -5.43 -25.30 10.11
C LEU A 348 -5.52 -25.41 11.63
N HIS A 349 -4.67 -24.65 12.35
CA HIS A 349 -4.46 -24.84 13.79
C HIS A 349 -5.37 -24.00 14.67
N TYR A 350 -5.89 -22.86 14.18
CA TYR A 350 -6.85 -22.02 14.94
C TYR A 350 -8.31 -22.38 14.68
N ARG A 351 -8.60 -23.39 13.83
CA ARG A 351 -9.99 -23.85 13.59
C ARG A 351 -10.66 -24.26 14.90
N GLY A 352 -11.81 -23.63 15.16
CA GLY A 352 -12.64 -23.98 16.31
C GLY A 352 -12.23 -23.35 17.65
N ASN A 353 -11.31 -22.39 17.67
CA ASN A 353 -10.96 -21.66 18.89
C ASN A 353 -11.90 -20.49 19.21
N ASN A 354 -12.70 -20.05 18.22
CA ASN A 354 -13.70 -19.02 18.42
C ASN A 354 -15.04 -19.66 18.78
N GLU A 355 -15.61 -19.33 19.94
CA GLU A 355 -16.88 -19.89 20.41
C GLU A 355 -18.03 -19.67 19.41
N ILE A 356 -18.07 -18.50 18.78
CA ILE A 356 -19.07 -18.17 17.74
C ILE A 356 -18.87 -19.06 16.51
N GLU A 357 -17.63 -19.29 16.08
CA GLU A 357 -17.32 -20.16 14.94
C GLU A 357 -17.72 -21.62 15.24
N ARG A 358 -17.47 -22.11 16.47
CA ARG A 358 -17.92 -23.44 16.90
C ARG A 358 -19.45 -23.56 16.84
N GLN A 359 -20.19 -22.61 17.38
CA GLN A 359 -21.66 -22.62 17.39
C GLN A 359 -22.20 -22.61 15.95
N ILE A 360 -21.62 -21.78 15.07
CA ILE A 360 -22.04 -21.71 13.66
C ILE A 360 -21.64 -22.98 12.88
N THR A 361 -20.46 -23.56 13.12
CA THR A 361 -19.95 -24.73 12.40
C THR A 361 -20.75 -26.01 12.72
N HIS A 362 -21.33 -26.12 13.91
CA HIS A 362 -22.18 -27.24 14.30
C HIS A 362 -23.61 -27.22 13.71
N ILE A 363 -23.93 -26.20 12.90
CA ILE A 363 -25.21 -26.11 12.22
C ILE A 363 -25.28 -27.15 11.09
N ASN A 364 -26.02 -28.21 11.30
CA ASN A 364 -26.33 -29.21 10.26
C ASN A 364 -27.42 -28.67 9.32
N ILE A 365 -27.03 -28.27 8.12
CA ILE A 365 -27.96 -27.92 7.05
C ILE A 365 -28.32 -29.21 6.29
N PRO A 366 -29.61 -29.54 6.08
CA PRO A 366 -29.99 -30.66 5.25
C PRO A 366 -29.38 -30.51 3.83
N THR A 367 -28.58 -31.47 3.43
CA THR A 367 -27.98 -31.52 2.08
C THR A 367 -29.01 -32.10 1.11
N GLY A 368 -29.85 -31.24 0.56
CA GLY A 368 -30.73 -31.55 -0.60
C GLY A 368 -30.35 -30.62 -1.77
N SER A 369 -30.60 -31.05 -3.00
CA SER A 369 -30.39 -30.23 -4.19
C SER A 369 -31.25 -28.97 -4.13
N ILE A 370 -30.60 -27.83 -3.84
CA ILE A 370 -31.27 -26.53 -3.60
C ILE A 370 -31.48 -25.83 -4.95
N ASP A 371 -32.32 -26.39 -5.81
CA ASP A 371 -32.70 -25.72 -7.06
C ASP A 371 -34.14 -25.17 -7.04
N ASP A 372 -34.93 -25.47 -6.01
CA ASP A 372 -36.29 -24.97 -5.88
C ASP A 372 -36.34 -23.76 -4.91
N GLY A 373 -36.85 -22.63 -5.40
CA GLY A 373 -36.97 -21.38 -4.62
C GLY A 373 -37.75 -21.52 -3.30
N ILE A 374 -38.64 -22.51 -3.19
CA ILE A 374 -39.41 -22.85 -1.97
C ILE A 374 -38.49 -23.46 -0.90
N LEU A 375 -37.51 -24.29 -1.31
CA LEU A 375 -36.55 -24.90 -0.39
C LEU A 375 -35.54 -23.87 0.12
N ALA A 376 -35.10 -22.95 -0.75
CA ALA A 376 -34.21 -21.85 -0.37
C ALA A 376 -34.85 -20.93 0.68
N THR A 377 -36.17 -20.65 0.58
CA THR A 377 -36.90 -19.85 1.56
C THR A 377 -37.05 -20.57 2.92
N LYS A 378 -37.27 -21.88 2.91
CA LYS A 378 -37.31 -22.69 4.14
C LYS A 378 -35.96 -22.74 4.84
N ILE A 379 -34.88 -22.90 4.10
CA ILE A 379 -33.52 -22.91 4.66
C ILE A 379 -33.14 -21.52 5.19
N ALA A 380 -33.48 -20.44 4.48
CA ALA A 380 -33.25 -19.07 4.93
C ALA A 380 -34.00 -18.71 6.22
N SER A 381 -35.11 -19.40 6.50
CA SER A 381 -35.91 -19.24 7.72
C SER A 381 -35.54 -20.25 8.83
N TYR A 382 -34.57 -21.13 8.57
CA TYR A 382 -34.11 -22.11 9.54
C TYR A 382 -33.43 -21.42 10.72
N THR A 383 -33.93 -21.61 11.93
CA THR A 383 -33.52 -20.88 13.15
C THR A 383 -32.01 -20.80 13.32
N PRO A 384 -31.21 -21.88 13.16
CA PRO A 384 -29.76 -21.80 13.31
C PRO A 384 -29.05 -20.89 12.29
N VAL A 385 -29.58 -20.78 11.06
CA VAL A 385 -29.01 -19.86 10.04
C VAL A 385 -29.33 -18.41 10.39
N VAL A 386 -30.51 -18.17 10.94
CA VAL A 386 -30.93 -16.84 11.43
C VAL A 386 -30.02 -16.40 12.58
N GLU A 387 -29.81 -17.30 13.55
CA GLU A 387 -28.95 -17.05 14.71
C GLU A 387 -27.50 -16.82 14.28
N ALA A 388 -26.96 -17.59 13.31
CA ALA A 388 -25.61 -17.41 12.77
C ALA A 388 -25.42 -16.03 12.14
N LEU A 389 -26.34 -15.58 11.31
CA LEU A 389 -26.24 -14.25 10.70
C LEU A 389 -26.34 -13.14 11.76
N ASN A 390 -27.24 -13.29 12.75
CA ASN A 390 -27.34 -12.34 13.85
C ASN A 390 -26.04 -12.28 14.67
N MET A 391 -25.42 -13.43 15.00
CA MET A 391 -24.13 -13.48 15.69
C MET A 391 -23.01 -12.79 14.89
N ILE A 392 -22.99 -12.95 13.56
CA ILE A 392 -22.05 -12.27 12.69
C ILE A 392 -22.28 -10.75 12.75
N ILE A 393 -23.53 -10.28 12.65
CA ILE A 393 -23.87 -8.86 12.72
C ILE A 393 -23.55 -8.27 14.09
N ASP A 394 -23.87 -8.96 15.18
CA ASP A 394 -23.57 -8.52 16.53
C ASP A 394 -22.07 -8.45 16.80
N SER A 395 -21.31 -9.45 16.30
CA SER A 395 -19.86 -9.46 16.38
C SER A 395 -19.22 -8.29 15.61
N ALA A 396 -19.75 -8.01 14.41
CA ALA A 396 -19.31 -6.85 13.62
C ALA A 396 -19.59 -5.53 14.35
N GLY A 397 -20.75 -5.41 14.98
CA GLY A 397 -21.08 -4.24 15.79
C GLY A 397 -20.20 -4.07 17.02
N GLN A 398 -19.84 -5.17 17.70
CA GLN A 398 -18.90 -5.14 18.81
C GLN A 398 -17.50 -4.72 18.37
N ALA A 399 -17.06 -5.19 17.20
CA ALA A 399 -15.81 -4.81 16.57
C ALA A 399 -15.84 -3.41 15.91
N ARG A 400 -17.01 -2.75 15.89
CA ARG A 400 -17.22 -1.46 15.19
C ARG A 400 -16.89 -1.50 13.72
N ALA A 401 -17.20 -2.63 13.08
CA ALA A 401 -17.00 -2.79 11.66
C ALA A 401 -17.94 -1.87 10.85
N SER A 402 -17.43 -1.28 9.79
CA SER A 402 -18.25 -0.54 8.82
C SER A 402 -18.91 -1.46 7.80
N ASP A 403 -18.25 -2.56 7.43
CA ASP A 403 -18.74 -3.50 6.43
C ASP A 403 -18.45 -4.95 6.85
N ILE A 404 -19.37 -5.86 6.52
CA ILE A 404 -19.22 -7.31 6.62
C ILE A 404 -19.12 -7.86 5.21
N HIS A 405 -18.08 -8.60 4.92
CA HIS A 405 -17.89 -9.29 3.66
C HIS A 405 -18.11 -10.78 3.83
N LEU A 406 -19.07 -11.34 3.09
CA LEU A 406 -19.42 -12.76 3.04
C LEU A 406 -18.89 -13.33 1.72
N GLU A 407 -17.74 -14.02 1.74
CA GLU A 407 -16.99 -14.39 0.55
C GLU A 407 -16.77 -15.89 0.43
N PRO A 408 -17.36 -16.56 -0.57
CA PRO A 408 -17.06 -17.95 -0.86
C PRO A 408 -15.67 -18.07 -1.48
N GLY A 409 -14.91 -19.07 -1.06
CA GLY A 409 -13.63 -19.43 -1.64
C GLY A 409 -13.64 -20.89 -2.11
N GLU A 410 -12.50 -21.41 -2.56
CA GLU A 410 -12.37 -22.76 -3.07
C GLU A 410 -12.70 -23.83 -1.99
N ASN A 411 -12.21 -23.67 -0.77
CA ASN A 411 -12.30 -24.66 0.30
C ASN A 411 -13.00 -24.15 1.57
N ARG A 412 -13.37 -22.89 1.63
CA ARG A 412 -13.96 -22.26 2.82
C ARG A 412 -14.85 -21.09 2.46
N PHE A 413 -15.78 -20.77 3.36
CA PHE A 413 -16.58 -19.57 3.33
C PHE A 413 -16.01 -18.56 4.33
N ARG A 414 -15.49 -17.45 3.83
CA ARG A 414 -14.76 -16.45 4.60
C ARG A 414 -15.66 -15.29 4.98
N VAL A 415 -15.64 -14.90 6.26
CA VAL A 415 -16.30 -13.71 6.76
C VAL A 415 -15.25 -12.71 7.20
N ARG A 416 -15.19 -11.56 6.53
CA ARG A 416 -14.27 -10.48 6.86
C ARG A 416 -15.01 -9.25 7.32
N PHE A 417 -14.45 -8.54 8.26
CA PHE A 417 -14.93 -7.24 8.72
C PHE A 417 -14.01 -6.14 8.23
N ARG A 418 -14.58 -5.01 7.84
CA ARG A 418 -13.83 -3.78 7.65
C ARG A 418 -13.87 -2.99 8.94
N ILE A 419 -12.75 -2.94 9.65
CA ILE A 419 -12.60 -2.25 10.94
C ILE A 419 -11.62 -1.09 10.74
N ASP A 420 -12.06 0.14 11.05
CA ASP A 420 -11.25 1.35 10.87
C ASP A 420 -10.59 1.50 9.49
N GLY A 421 -11.25 0.96 8.43
CA GLY A 421 -10.82 1.01 7.03
C GLY A 421 -10.07 -0.22 6.54
N GLU A 422 -9.55 -1.07 7.42
CA GLU A 422 -8.83 -2.30 7.07
C GLU A 422 -9.74 -3.53 7.10
N LEU A 423 -9.47 -4.49 6.21
CA LEU A 423 -10.19 -5.76 6.16
C LEU A 423 -9.48 -6.80 7.04
N GLU A 424 -10.23 -7.32 8.03
CA GLU A 424 -9.77 -8.34 8.95
C GLU A 424 -10.55 -9.66 8.73
N ASP A 425 -9.84 -10.78 8.63
CA ASP A 425 -10.46 -12.12 8.58
C ASP A 425 -10.97 -12.48 9.99
N VAL A 426 -12.27 -12.68 10.15
CA VAL A 426 -12.90 -12.90 11.47
C VAL A 426 -13.39 -14.32 11.63
N PHE A 427 -14.10 -14.89 10.62
CA PHE A 427 -14.58 -16.27 10.67
C PHE A 427 -14.22 -17.02 9.39
N SER A 428 -13.89 -18.32 9.56
CA SER A 428 -13.65 -19.27 8.49
C SER A 428 -14.68 -20.41 8.57
N LEU A 429 -15.79 -20.25 7.88
CA LEU A 429 -16.95 -21.14 7.98
C LEU A 429 -16.90 -22.25 6.91
N PRO A 430 -17.57 -23.39 7.13
CA PRO A 430 -17.76 -24.42 6.12
C PRO A 430 -18.56 -23.91 4.90
N LEU A 431 -18.20 -24.37 3.68
CA LEU A 431 -18.87 -23.94 2.45
C LEU A 431 -20.38 -24.26 2.39
N ASN A 432 -20.84 -25.30 3.07
CA ASN A 432 -22.27 -25.64 3.12
C ASN A 432 -23.14 -24.55 3.73
N LEU A 433 -22.58 -23.68 4.58
CA LEU A 433 -23.28 -22.52 5.18
C LEU A 433 -23.42 -21.34 4.23
N HIS A 434 -22.59 -21.26 3.20
CA HIS A 434 -22.54 -20.12 2.29
C HIS A 434 -23.91 -19.77 1.68
N ARG A 435 -24.53 -20.74 0.96
CA ARG A 435 -25.81 -20.51 0.28
C ARG A 435 -26.92 -20.11 1.25
N ALA A 436 -26.95 -20.73 2.44
CA ALA A 436 -27.95 -20.45 3.45
C ALA A 436 -27.83 -19.03 4.01
N LEU A 437 -26.62 -18.58 4.33
CA LEU A 437 -26.37 -17.24 4.86
C LEU A 437 -26.62 -16.16 3.80
N ILE A 438 -26.24 -16.39 2.53
CA ILE A 438 -26.56 -15.47 1.42
C ILE A 438 -28.09 -15.40 1.20
N SER A 439 -28.79 -16.54 1.15
CA SER A 439 -30.26 -16.56 1.01
C SER A 439 -30.93 -15.81 2.17
N ARG A 440 -30.48 -16.00 3.41
CA ARG A 440 -31.02 -15.29 4.57
C ARG A 440 -30.78 -13.78 4.46
N THR A 441 -29.60 -13.37 4.04
CA THR A 441 -29.25 -11.96 3.80
C THR A 441 -30.17 -11.33 2.76
N LYS A 442 -30.43 -12.05 1.64
CA LYS A 442 -31.37 -11.60 0.59
C LYS A 442 -32.80 -11.46 1.09
N VAL A 443 -33.29 -12.43 1.91
CA VAL A 443 -34.63 -12.34 2.52
C VAL A 443 -34.74 -11.06 3.34
N LEU A 444 -33.77 -10.79 4.22
CA LEU A 444 -33.79 -9.58 5.05
C LEU A 444 -33.80 -8.30 4.23
N ALA A 445 -33.04 -8.29 3.14
CA ALA A 445 -32.87 -7.12 2.29
C ALA A 445 -33.92 -6.96 1.19
N ASN A 446 -34.99 -7.78 1.17
CA ASN A 446 -36.05 -7.83 0.16
C ASN A 446 -35.54 -8.05 -1.27
N MET A 447 -34.51 -8.87 -1.41
CA MET A 447 -33.92 -9.26 -2.69
C MET A 447 -34.55 -10.57 -3.22
N ASN A 448 -34.39 -10.81 -4.53
CA ASN A 448 -34.83 -12.04 -5.16
C ASN A 448 -33.89 -13.21 -4.84
N ILE A 449 -34.36 -14.19 -4.05
CA ILE A 449 -33.59 -15.36 -3.65
C ILE A 449 -33.35 -16.33 -4.82
N ALA A 450 -34.30 -16.41 -5.74
CA ALA A 450 -34.23 -17.32 -6.89
C ALA A 450 -33.18 -16.86 -7.96
N ASP A 451 -32.86 -15.59 -7.99
CA ASP A 451 -31.87 -15.05 -8.94
C ASP A 451 -30.51 -14.90 -8.24
N SER A 452 -29.62 -15.84 -8.50
CA SER A 452 -28.22 -15.81 -8.03
C SER A 452 -27.21 -15.40 -9.12
N ARG A 453 -27.71 -15.01 -10.30
CA ARG A 453 -26.88 -14.75 -11.49
C ARG A 453 -26.72 -13.26 -11.80
N ARG A 454 -27.47 -12.39 -11.15
CA ARG A 454 -27.44 -10.95 -11.34
C ARG A 454 -27.01 -10.23 -10.07
N PRO A 455 -26.30 -9.10 -10.19
CA PRO A 455 -26.10 -8.21 -9.04
C PRO A 455 -27.44 -7.74 -8.49
N GLN A 456 -27.54 -7.66 -7.17
CA GLN A 456 -28.72 -7.16 -6.48
C GLN A 456 -28.30 -6.26 -5.32
N ASP A 457 -29.11 -5.23 -5.07
CA ASP A 457 -28.96 -4.31 -3.96
C ASP A 457 -30.23 -4.28 -3.13
N GLY A 458 -30.08 -4.13 -1.82
CA GLY A 458 -31.23 -4.05 -0.90
C GLY A 458 -30.81 -3.46 0.43
N GLN A 459 -31.79 -3.35 1.35
CA GLN A 459 -31.53 -2.83 2.68
C GLN A 459 -32.50 -3.40 3.71
N PHE A 460 -32.05 -3.45 4.97
CA PHE A 460 -32.90 -3.83 6.10
C PHE A 460 -32.44 -3.09 7.36
N THR A 461 -33.35 -3.02 8.35
CA THR A 461 -33.03 -2.50 9.67
C THR A 461 -32.80 -3.67 10.63
N SER A 462 -31.74 -3.58 11.43
CA SER A 462 -31.40 -4.54 12.48
C SER A 462 -31.09 -3.79 13.78
N SER A 463 -30.68 -4.51 14.81
CA SER A 463 -30.24 -3.88 16.06
C SER A 463 -28.96 -4.52 16.55
N ILE A 464 -28.01 -3.70 17.04
CA ILE A 464 -26.81 -4.15 17.72
C ILE A 464 -26.91 -3.69 19.19
N LYS A 465 -26.93 -4.63 20.13
CA LYS A 465 -27.10 -4.33 21.56
C LYS A 465 -28.27 -3.38 21.85
N GLY A 466 -29.40 -3.56 21.16
CA GLY A 466 -30.61 -2.74 21.31
C GLY A 466 -30.57 -1.39 20.60
N ARG A 467 -29.50 -1.05 19.89
CA ARG A 467 -29.40 0.17 19.06
C ARG A 467 -29.82 -0.15 17.63
N PRO A 468 -30.76 0.59 17.05
CA PRO A 468 -31.19 0.37 15.67
C PRO A 468 -30.06 0.77 14.69
N ILE A 469 -29.80 -0.12 13.75
CA ILE A 469 -28.86 0.11 12.64
C ILE A 469 -29.59 -0.12 11.30
N ASP A 470 -29.19 0.61 10.27
CA ASP A 470 -29.56 0.29 8.91
C ASP A 470 -28.40 -0.48 8.24
N VAL A 471 -28.74 -1.52 7.49
CA VAL A 471 -27.78 -2.35 6.77
C VAL A 471 -28.10 -2.28 5.29
N ARG A 472 -27.19 -1.77 4.49
CA ARG A 472 -27.24 -1.83 3.03
C ARG A 472 -26.52 -3.08 2.57
N VAL A 473 -27.10 -3.81 1.64
CA VAL A 473 -26.57 -5.08 1.15
C VAL A 473 -26.41 -5.00 -0.35
N ALA A 474 -25.24 -5.42 -0.83
CA ALA A 474 -24.99 -5.67 -2.24
C ALA A 474 -24.55 -7.13 -2.42
N THR A 475 -25.13 -7.82 -3.41
CA THR A 475 -24.72 -9.19 -3.78
C THR A 475 -24.30 -9.24 -5.23
N ILE A 476 -23.27 -10.06 -5.53
CA ILE A 476 -22.78 -10.27 -6.88
C ILE A 476 -22.35 -11.74 -7.07
N PRO A 477 -22.64 -12.37 -8.23
CA PRO A 477 -22.13 -13.71 -8.54
C PRO A 477 -20.62 -13.69 -8.75
N THR A 478 -19.93 -14.69 -8.17
CA THR A 478 -18.49 -14.94 -8.38
C THR A 478 -18.25 -16.38 -8.84
N ILE A 479 -17.00 -16.71 -9.17
CA ILE A 479 -16.61 -18.08 -9.62
C ILE A 479 -16.94 -19.14 -8.57
N TYR A 480 -16.82 -18.82 -7.27
CA TYR A 480 -17.07 -19.76 -6.17
C TYR A 480 -18.48 -19.69 -5.58
N GLY A 481 -19.33 -18.83 -6.12
CA GLY A 481 -20.68 -18.59 -5.64
C GLY A 481 -20.96 -17.11 -5.46
N GLU A 482 -22.15 -16.79 -4.91
CA GLU A 482 -22.56 -15.40 -4.72
C GLU A 482 -21.84 -14.79 -3.50
N THR A 483 -21.21 -13.65 -3.65
CA THR A 483 -20.64 -12.87 -2.53
C THR A 483 -21.64 -11.80 -2.08
N ALA A 484 -21.58 -11.42 -0.81
CA ALA A 484 -22.35 -10.30 -0.29
C ALA A 484 -21.48 -9.36 0.55
N VAL A 485 -21.79 -8.07 0.46
CA VAL A 485 -21.22 -7.02 1.32
C VAL A 485 -22.38 -6.36 2.05
N LEU A 486 -22.31 -6.34 3.39
CA LEU A 486 -23.30 -5.70 4.25
C LEU A 486 -22.63 -4.46 4.86
N ARG A 487 -23.05 -3.27 4.45
CA ARG A 487 -22.59 -1.99 5.02
C ARG A 487 -23.46 -1.62 6.21
N ILE A 488 -22.83 -1.44 7.37
CA ILE A 488 -23.49 -1.10 8.63
C ILE A 488 -23.52 0.42 8.77
N LEU A 489 -24.73 0.98 8.87
CA LEU A 489 -24.96 2.41 9.09
C LEU A 489 -25.53 2.61 10.50
N ASP A 490 -24.68 3.06 11.42
CA ASP A 490 -25.08 3.36 12.79
C ASP A 490 -25.61 4.80 12.88
N LYS A 491 -26.92 4.92 13.03
CA LYS A 491 -27.60 6.23 13.14
C LYS A 491 -27.23 7.02 14.41
N SER A 492 -26.67 6.35 15.43
CA SER A 492 -26.28 7.01 16.67
C SER A 492 -24.97 7.81 16.54
N MET A 493 -24.22 7.58 15.45
CA MET A 493 -22.97 8.30 15.11
C MET A 493 -23.22 9.65 14.40
N ALA A 494 -24.42 10.15 14.39
CA ALA A 494 -24.93 11.12 13.42
C ALA A 494 -24.44 12.57 13.59
N LEU A 495 -23.82 13.00 14.68
CA LEU A 495 -23.50 14.42 14.90
C LEU A 495 -22.10 14.58 15.50
N PHE A 496 -21.08 14.53 14.67
CA PHE A 496 -19.78 15.10 15.01
C PHE A 496 -19.83 16.61 14.86
N GLU A 497 -19.31 17.33 15.84
CA GLU A 497 -18.95 18.74 15.67
C GLU A 497 -17.65 18.86 14.87
N LEU A 498 -17.39 20.02 14.25
CA LEU A 498 -16.14 20.24 13.51
C LEU A 498 -14.89 20.03 14.39
N SER A 499 -14.99 20.36 15.67
CA SER A 499 -13.96 20.11 16.69
C SER A 499 -13.60 18.65 16.90
N ASP A 500 -14.56 17.73 16.69
CA ASP A 500 -14.38 16.28 16.90
C ASP A 500 -13.66 15.60 15.72
N LEU A 501 -13.66 16.23 14.56
CA LEU A 501 -13.10 15.67 13.33
C LEU A 501 -11.58 15.61 13.32
N GLY A 502 -10.94 16.38 14.23
CA GLY A 502 -9.49 16.36 14.39
C GLY A 502 -8.75 17.43 13.58
N PHE A 503 -9.40 18.50 13.18
CA PHE A 503 -8.69 19.68 12.68
C PHE A 503 -7.74 20.21 13.76
N LEU A 504 -6.52 20.59 13.36
CA LEU A 504 -5.66 21.38 14.23
C LEU A 504 -6.25 22.81 14.38
N SER A 505 -5.95 23.46 15.49
CA SER A 505 -6.54 24.77 15.86
C SER A 505 -6.52 25.80 14.73
N ASP A 506 -5.37 25.94 14.07
CA ASP A 506 -5.17 26.91 13.00
C ASP A 506 -5.96 26.57 11.73
N ALA A 507 -5.98 25.25 11.36
CA ALA A 507 -6.75 24.75 10.24
C ALA A 507 -8.25 24.88 10.48
N LEU A 508 -8.72 24.60 11.71
CA LEU A 508 -10.12 24.75 12.12
C LEU A 508 -10.54 26.23 12.03
N ALA A 509 -9.76 27.13 12.60
CA ALA A 509 -10.06 28.56 12.57
C ALA A 509 -10.15 29.12 11.14
N LYS A 510 -9.24 28.69 10.23
CA LYS A 510 -9.30 29.05 8.81
C LYS A 510 -10.56 28.51 8.15
N TYR A 511 -10.91 27.26 8.43
CA TYR A 511 -12.09 26.63 7.85
C TYR A 511 -13.39 27.26 8.35
N GLU A 512 -13.54 27.47 9.66
CA GLU A 512 -14.68 28.16 10.26
C GLU A 512 -14.85 29.60 9.73
N LYS A 513 -13.73 30.31 9.52
CA LYS A 513 -13.78 31.64 8.89
C LYS A 513 -14.31 31.55 7.46
N THR A 514 -13.93 30.52 6.72
CA THR A 514 -14.39 30.28 5.35
C THR A 514 -15.89 29.96 5.32
N LEU A 515 -16.39 29.15 6.27
CA LEU A 515 -17.82 28.84 6.40
C LEU A 515 -18.71 30.04 6.72
N LYS A 516 -18.14 31.11 7.28
CA LYS A 516 -18.88 32.35 7.59
C LYS A 516 -19.02 33.28 6.39
N ILE A 517 -18.37 32.97 5.26
CA ILE A 517 -18.50 33.76 4.02
C ILE A 517 -19.94 33.61 3.52
N PRO A 518 -20.62 34.70 3.15
CA PRO A 518 -22.06 34.63 2.83
C PRO A 518 -22.36 33.90 1.53
N PHE A 519 -21.46 33.91 0.56
CA PHE A 519 -21.63 33.27 -0.75
C PHE A 519 -20.28 32.80 -1.30
N GLY A 520 -20.32 31.85 -2.22
CA GLY A 520 -19.14 31.25 -2.81
C GLY A 520 -19.21 29.71 -2.69
N MET A 521 -18.17 29.02 -3.14
CA MET A 521 -18.11 27.58 -3.16
C MET A 521 -16.98 27.05 -2.26
N ILE A 522 -17.32 26.15 -1.36
CA ILE A 522 -16.39 25.42 -0.51
C ILE A 522 -16.40 23.95 -0.94
N LEU A 523 -15.21 23.42 -1.25
CA LEU A 523 -15.07 22.07 -1.76
C LEU A 523 -14.28 21.19 -0.79
N ILE A 524 -14.80 20.00 -0.54
CA ILE A 524 -14.11 18.99 0.28
C ILE A 524 -13.65 17.85 -0.62
N SER A 525 -12.35 17.58 -0.64
CA SER A 525 -11.76 16.56 -1.49
C SER A 525 -11.14 15.40 -0.72
N GLY A 526 -10.97 14.29 -1.42
CA GLY A 526 -10.34 13.08 -0.94
C GLY A 526 -10.93 11.82 -1.58
N PRO A 527 -10.31 10.66 -1.39
CA PRO A 527 -10.80 9.39 -1.92
C PRO A 527 -12.10 8.95 -1.22
N THR A 528 -12.67 7.87 -1.71
CA THR A 528 -13.80 7.21 -1.05
C THR A 528 -13.38 6.78 0.36
N GLY A 529 -14.25 7.00 1.34
CA GLY A 529 -13.97 6.66 2.74
C GLY A 529 -13.05 7.65 3.49
N SER A 530 -12.67 8.79 2.90
CA SER A 530 -11.88 9.82 3.59
C SER A 530 -12.68 10.68 4.58
N GLY A 531 -13.99 10.47 4.71
CA GLY A 531 -14.85 11.21 5.64
C GLY A 531 -15.46 12.51 5.09
N LYS A 532 -15.44 12.73 3.77
CA LYS A 532 -15.99 13.96 3.13
C LYS A 532 -17.40 14.29 3.58
N THR A 533 -18.31 13.30 3.51
CA THR A 533 -19.70 13.47 3.91
C THR A 533 -19.83 13.85 5.38
N THR A 534 -19.02 13.22 6.26
CA THR A 534 -19.00 13.57 7.70
C THR A 534 -18.60 15.02 7.93
N THR A 535 -17.55 15.49 7.24
CA THR A 535 -17.10 16.90 7.34
C THR A 535 -18.14 17.85 6.78
N LEU A 536 -18.78 17.51 5.64
CA LEU A 536 -19.84 18.32 5.07
C LEU A 536 -21.05 18.41 6.00
N TYR A 537 -21.47 17.28 6.59
CA TYR A 537 -22.57 17.26 7.55
C TYR A 537 -22.27 18.07 8.80
N ALA A 538 -21.06 17.90 9.37
CA ALA A 538 -20.60 18.73 10.50
C ALA A 538 -20.59 20.22 10.14
N SER A 539 -20.14 20.57 8.93
CA SER A 539 -20.15 21.95 8.44
C SER A 539 -21.57 22.52 8.33
N VAL A 540 -22.48 21.77 7.73
CA VAL A 540 -23.88 22.18 7.59
C VAL A 540 -24.55 22.33 8.96
N SER A 541 -24.23 21.45 9.91
CA SER A 541 -24.78 21.50 11.27
C SER A 541 -24.29 22.71 12.09
N THR A 542 -23.15 23.33 11.72
CA THR A 542 -22.66 24.57 12.35
C THR A 542 -23.34 25.82 11.80
N LEU A 543 -24.04 25.71 10.66
CA LEU A 543 -24.72 26.82 10.02
C LEU A 543 -26.12 27.00 10.62
N ASP A 544 -26.55 28.23 10.82
CA ASP A 544 -27.84 28.58 11.46
C ASP A 544 -29.02 28.27 10.52
N SER A 545 -29.54 27.04 10.60
CA SER A 545 -30.70 26.57 9.81
C SER A 545 -32.01 27.28 10.17
N MET A 546 -32.06 27.96 11.29
CA MET A 546 -33.27 28.75 11.70
C MET A 546 -33.38 30.07 10.96
N LYS A 547 -32.23 30.62 10.53
CA LYS A 547 -32.15 31.90 9.82
C LYS A 547 -31.80 31.79 8.35
N ARG A 548 -31.31 30.64 7.91
CA ARG A 548 -30.88 30.38 6.53
C ARG A 548 -31.58 29.15 5.97
N LYS A 549 -32.08 29.23 4.76
CA LYS A 549 -32.65 28.10 4.05
C LYS A 549 -31.54 27.20 3.53
N ILE A 550 -31.41 26.02 4.12
CA ILE A 550 -30.44 25.00 3.71
C ILE A 550 -31.14 23.90 2.91
N VAL A 551 -30.67 23.65 1.71
CA VAL A 551 -31.22 22.59 0.83
C VAL A 551 -30.07 21.69 0.36
N THR A 552 -30.29 20.36 0.38
CA THR A 552 -29.28 19.40 -0.07
C THR A 552 -29.78 18.57 -1.25
N VAL A 553 -28.84 18.06 -2.06
CA VAL A 553 -29.07 17.01 -3.06
C VAL A 553 -28.00 15.95 -2.91
N GLU A 554 -28.41 14.69 -2.67
CA GLU A 554 -27.51 13.61 -2.20
C GLU A 554 -27.83 12.26 -2.88
N ASP A 555 -26.82 11.37 -2.98
CA ASP A 555 -26.95 10.03 -3.61
C ASP A 555 -26.27 8.92 -2.80
N PRO A 556 -27.00 8.32 -1.83
CA PRO A 556 -28.20 8.82 -1.17
C PRO A 556 -27.88 9.69 0.06
N ALA A 557 -28.90 10.29 0.69
CA ALA A 557 -28.75 10.92 2.01
C ALA A 557 -28.34 9.86 3.07
N GLU A 558 -27.25 10.13 3.82
CA GLU A 558 -26.75 9.18 4.82
C GLU A 558 -27.53 9.27 6.14
N TYR A 559 -27.87 10.49 6.57
CA TYR A 559 -28.66 10.77 7.77
C TYR A 559 -29.71 11.83 7.49
N ARG A 560 -30.79 11.83 8.26
CA ARG A 560 -31.76 12.90 8.24
C ARG A 560 -31.28 14.04 9.14
N LEU A 561 -31.07 15.20 8.55
CA LEU A 561 -30.71 16.43 9.27
C LEU A 561 -31.98 17.17 9.67
N LYS A 562 -32.00 17.63 10.91
CA LYS A 562 -33.13 18.40 11.43
C LYS A 562 -33.14 19.81 10.79
N ASP A 563 -34.32 20.30 10.46
CA ASP A 563 -34.58 21.64 9.91
C ASP A 563 -33.85 21.92 8.57
N ILE A 564 -33.49 20.86 7.80
CA ILE A 564 -32.83 20.94 6.50
C ILE A 564 -33.67 20.20 5.46
N THR A 565 -33.85 20.81 4.29
CA THR A 565 -34.56 20.19 3.17
C THR A 565 -33.58 19.30 2.39
N GLN A 566 -33.74 17.97 2.51
CA GLN A 566 -32.86 16.99 1.83
C GLN A 566 -33.58 16.35 0.63
N ILE A 567 -32.95 16.42 -0.55
CA ILE A 567 -33.40 15.82 -1.79
C ILE A 567 -32.51 14.61 -2.09
N GLN A 568 -33.10 13.46 -2.30
CA GLN A 568 -32.34 12.28 -2.72
C GLN A 568 -32.44 12.08 -4.22
N VAL A 569 -31.29 11.82 -4.84
CA VAL A 569 -31.19 11.45 -6.25
C VAL A 569 -32.05 10.20 -6.53
N ASN A 570 -32.86 10.27 -7.59
CA ASN A 570 -33.71 9.17 -8.05
C ASN A 570 -33.74 9.19 -9.59
N PRO A 571 -32.86 8.43 -10.25
CA PRO A 571 -32.78 8.41 -11.73
C PRO A 571 -34.08 7.96 -12.39
N LEU A 572 -34.86 7.05 -11.75
CA LEU A 572 -36.14 6.60 -12.29
C LEU A 572 -37.18 7.70 -12.31
N ALA A 573 -37.11 8.65 -11.38
CA ALA A 573 -37.97 9.83 -11.35
C ALA A 573 -37.36 11.04 -12.08
N GLY A 574 -36.22 10.88 -12.76
CA GLY A 574 -35.51 11.96 -13.43
C GLY A 574 -34.79 12.95 -12.51
N ILE A 575 -34.66 12.63 -11.21
CA ILE A 575 -33.97 13.46 -10.23
C ILE A 575 -32.48 13.10 -10.23
N THR A 576 -31.70 13.80 -11.05
CA THR A 576 -30.23 13.75 -11.06
C THR A 576 -29.65 14.87 -10.21
N PHE A 577 -28.32 14.90 -9.97
CA PHE A 577 -27.67 16.02 -9.31
C PHE A 577 -27.94 17.34 -10.02
N ALA A 578 -27.76 17.41 -11.35
CA ALA A 578 -28.00 18.59 -12.16
C ALA A 578 -29.47 19.03 -12.13
N ALA A 579 -30.42 18.12 -12.33
CA ALA A 579 -31.85 18.41 -12.31
C ALA A 579 -32.32 18.85 -10.90
N GLY A 580 -31.85 18.16 -9.86
CA GLY A 580 -32.11 18.53 -8.47
C GLY A 580 -31.60 19.92 -8.15
N LEU A 581 -30.35 20.25 -8.53
CA LEU A 581 -29.75 21.54 -8.29
C LEU A 581 -30.48 22.70 -9.03
N LYS A 582 -30.89 22.49 -10.30
CA LYS A 582 -31.75 23.45 -11.03
C LYS A 582 -33.08 23.72 -10.30
N SER A 583 -33.62 22.71 -9.68
CA SER A 583 -34.87 22.83 -8.90
C SER A 583 -34.65 23.53 -7.56
N ILE A 584 -33.53 23.25 -6.89
CA ILE A 584 -33.13 23.87 -5.63
C ILE A 584 -33.04 25.40 -5.76
N LEU A 585 -32.48 25.90 -6.85
CA LEU A 585 -32.36 27.37 -7.12
C LEU A 585 -33.72 28.09 -7.18
N ARG A 586 -34.84 27.35 -7.27
CA ARG A 586 -36.21 27.92 -7.23
C ARG A 586 -36.86 27.81 -5.85
N LEU A 587 -36.15 27.23 -4.87
CA LEU A 587 -36.65 27.05 -3.51
C LEU A 587 -36.18 28.14 -2.54
N ASP A 588 -35.65 29.26 -3.07
CA ASP A 588 -35.10 30.38 -2.27
C ASP A 588 -34.06 29.90 -1.25
N PRO A 589 -32.97 29.18 -1.67
CA PRO A 589 -31.97 28.69 -0.76
C PRO A 589 -30.94 29.76 -0.44
N ASP A 590 -30.46 29.82 0.80
CA ASP A 590 -29.24 30.57 1.17
C ASP A 590 -27.99 29.68 1.05
N ILE A 591 -28.15 28.40 1.38
CA ILE A 591 -27.07 27.41 1.43
C ILE A 591 -27.48 26.17 0.65
N ILE A 592 -26.62 25.75 -0.26
CA ILE A 592 -26.83 24.57 -1.10
C ILE A 592 -25.74 23.55 -0.78
N PHE A 593 -26.15 22.34 -0.37
CA PHE A 593 -25.24 21.23 -0.23
C PHE A 593 -25.43 20.21 -1.37
N ILE A 594 -24.39 19.95 -2.13
CA ILE A 594 -24.34 18.97 -3.21
C ILE A 594 -23.49 17.81 -2.73
N GLY A 595 -24.05 16.61 -2.66
CA GLY A 595 -23.33 15.41 -2.18
C GLY A 595 -21.99 15.24 -2.85
N GLU A 596 -21.94 15.34 -4.19
CA GLU A 596 -20.68 15.36 -4.94
C GLU A 596 -20.85 15.98 -6.33
N ILE A 597 -19.76 16.51 -6.88
CA ILE A 597 -19.65 16.99 -8.27
C ILE A 597 -18.85 15.98 -9.07
N ARG A 598 -19.55 15.30 -10.03
CA ARG A 598 -18.94 14.28 -10.91
C ARG A 598 -18.76 14.76 -12.35
N ASP A 599 -19.59 15.66 -12.81
CA ASP A 599 -19.73 16.09 -14.21
C ASP A 599 -19.74 17.60 -14.37
N GLY A 600 -19.49 18.07 -15.60
CA GLY A 600 -19.41 19.48 -15.94
C GLY A 600 -20.73 20.22 -15.85
N GLU A 601 -21.88 19.55 -16.06
CA GLU A 601 -23.21 20.18 -15.93
C GLU A 601 -23.48 20.56 -14.48
N THR A 602 -23.29 19.61 -13.56
CA THR A 602 -23.44 19.85 -12.11
C THR A 602 -22.45 20.92 -11.63
N ALA A 603 -21.18 20.86 -12.07
CA ALA A 603 -20.16 21.84 -11.74
C ALA A 603 -20.53 23.25 -12.21
N GLY A 604 -21.00 23.39 -13.46
CA GLY A 604 -21.41 24.67 -14.03
C GLY A 604 -22.55 25.32 -13.26
N ILE A 605 -23.58 24.55 -12.90
CA ILE A 605 -24.73 25.08 -12.13
C ILE A 605 -24.28 25.46 -10.70
N ALA A 606 -23.41 24.64 -10.06
CA ALA A 606 -22.88 24.92 -8.73
C ALA A 606 -22.06 26.22 -8.69
N VAL A 607 -21.22 26.45 -9.70
CA VAL A 607 -20.43 27.67 -9.86
C VAL A 607 -21.34 28.90 -10.07
N GLN A 608 -22.35 28.78 -10.92
CA GLN A 608 -23.33 29.85 -11.14
C GLN A 608 -24.11 30.19 -9.87
N ALA A 609 -24.52 29.16 -9.11
CA ALA A 609 -25.16 29.36 -7.81
C ALA A 609 -24.27 30.13 -6.83
N ALA A 610 -22.99 29.76 -6.76
CA ALA A 610 -22.00 30.44 -5.91
C ALA A 610 -21.78 31.92 -6.32
N GLN A 611 -21.80 32.21 -7.61
CA GLN A 611 -21.67 33.59 -8.15
C GLN A 611 -22.93 34.44 -7.94
N THR A 612 -24.10 33.79 -7.87
CA THR A 612 -25.40 34.47 -7.69
C THR A 612 -25.82 34.64 -6.24
N GLY A 613 -24.90 34.49 -5.28
CA GLY A 613 -25.13 34.86 -3.89
C GLY A 613 -25.40 33.69 -2.92
N HIS A 614 -25.26 32.46 -3.38
CA HIS A 614 -25.48 31.26 -2.53
C HIS A 614 -24.15 30.73 -1.97
N LEU A 615 -24.16 30.21 -0.74
CA LEU A 615 -23.04 29.42 -0.22
C LEU A 615 -23.23 27.95 -0.67
N VAL A 616 -22.33 27.49 -1.51
CA VAL A 616 -22.34 26.12 -2.05
C VAL A 616 -21.29 25.28 -1.35
N LEU A 617 -21.74 24.17 -0.74
CA LEU A 617 -20.89 23.15 -0.13
C LEU A 617 -20.94 21.89 -0.99
N SER A 618 -19.80 21.32 -1.37
CA SER A 618 -19.80 20.06 -2.13
C SER A 618 -18.55 19.23 -1.89
N SER A 619 -18.65 17.95 -2.24
CA SER A 619 -17.47 17.10 -2.36
C SER A 619 -17.04 16.95 -3.83
N ILE A 620 -15.74 16.72 -4.02
CA ILE A 620 -15.14 16.44 -5.32
C ILE A 620 -14.00 15.45 -5.14
N HIS A 621 -13.78 14.59 -6.14
CA HIS A 621 -12.66 13.67 -6.12
C HIS A 621 -11.40 14.36 -6.68
N ALA A 622 -10.45 14.64 -5.80
CA ALA A 622 -9.11 15.11 -6.13
C ALA A 622 -8.14 14.64 -5.03
N SER A 623 -6.84 14.58 -5.35
CA SER A 623 -5.79 14.10 -4.45
C SER A 623 -5.44 15.10 -3.34
N ASP A 624 -5.47 16.40 -3.65
CA ASP A 624 -5.05 17.50 -2.79
C ASP A 624 -5.85 18.77 -3.12
N THR A 625 -5.61 19.86 -2.40
CA THR A 625 -6.38 21.11 -2.53
C THR A 625 -6.18 21.82 -3.87
N THR A 626 -4.97 21.83 -4.41
CA THR A 626 -4.68 22.46 -5.72
C THR A 626 -5.19 21.61 -6.87
N GLY A 627 -5.16 20.29 -6.72
CA GLY A 627 -5.76 19.34 -7.68
C GLY A 627 -7.28 19.52 -7.83
N VAL A 628 -7.98 20.05 -6.81
CA VAL A 628 -9.41 20.40 -6.93
C VAL A 628 -9.62 21.50 -7.97
N LEU A 629 -8.77 22.51 -7.98
CA LEU A 629 -8.87 23.64 -8.92
C LEU A 629 -8.62 23.15 -10.36
N SER A 630 -7.61 22.30 -10.55
CA SER A 630 -7.35 21.65 -11.83
C SER A 630 -8.53 20.76 -12.27
N ARG A 631 -9.11 20.00 -11.33
CA ARG A 631 -10.26 19.13 -11.62
C ARG A 631 -11.49 19.88 -12.10
N LEU A 632 -11.75 21.08 -11.55
CA LEU A 632 -12.82 21.96 -12.08
C LEU A 632 -12.54 22.40 -13.53
N SER A 633 -11.28 22.72 -13.86
CA SER A 633 -10.89 23.04 -15.24
C SER A 633 -11.08 21.85 -16.19
N ASP A 634 -10.77 20.61 -15.73
CA ASP A 634 -11.03 19.37 -16.49
C ASP A 634 -12.53 19.18 -16.77
N LEU A 635 -13.38 19.59 -15.82
CA LEU A 635 -14.83 19.60 -15.97
C LEU A 635 -15.34 20.75 -16.86
N LYS A 636 -14.44 21.44 -17.54
CA LYS A 636 -14.71 22.56 -18.49
C LYS A 636 -15.30 23.80 -17.83
N ILE A 637 -14.95 24.05 -16.56
CA ILE A 637 -15.27 25.33 -15.92
C ILE A 637 -14.15 26.31 -16.24
N GLU A 638 -14.51 27.48 -16.73
CA GLU A 638 -13.56 28.53 -17.12
C GLU A 638 -12.75 29.02 -15.89
N PRO A 639 -11.45 29.25 -16.02
CA PRO A 639 -10.58 29.64 -14.91
C PRO A 639 -11.06 30.89 -14.14
N PHE A 640 -11.61 31.89 -14.83
CA PHE A 640 -12.16 33.09 -14.20
C PHE A 640 -13.39 32.79 -13.34
N MET A 641 -14.20 31.79 -13.74
CA MET A 641 -15.35 31.36 -12.96
C MET A 641 -14.91 30.60 -11.70
N ILE A 642 -13.87 29.76 -11.80
CA ILE A 642 -13.27 29.07 -10.65
C ILE A 642 -12.72 30.11 -9.66
N ALA A 643 -11.92 31.06 -10.14
CA ALA A 643 -11.30 32.10 -9.33
C ALA A 643 -12.31 33.02 -8.60
N SER A 644 -13.47 33.27 -9.21
CA SER A 644 -14.53 34.10 -8.65
C SER A 644 -15.48 33.37 -7.72
N SER A 645 -15.69 32.05 -7.90
CA SER A 645 -16.66 31.29 -7.12
C SER A 645 -16.06 30.52 -5.95
N VAL A 646 -14.89 29.91 -6.12
CA VAL A 646 -14.27 29.11 -5.04
C VAL A 646 -13.71 30.03 -3.96
N VAL A 647 -14.09 29.79 -2.71
CA VAL A 647 -13.61 30.54 -1.53
C VAL A 647 -12.72 29.72 -0.61
N GLY A 648 -12.85 28.39 -0.66
CA GLY A 648 -12.00 27.51 0.11
C GLY A 648 -12.05 26.07 -0.37
N VAL A 649 -10.98 25.34 -0.13
CA VAL A 649 -10.87 23.92 -0.42
C VAL A 649 -10.27 23.20 0.78
N VAL A 650 -10.87 22.08 1.15
CA VAL A 650 -10.34 21.18 2.21
C VAL A 650 -10.04 19.85 1.58
N SER A 651 -8.79 19.40 1.64
CA SER A 651 -8.44 18.03 1.29
C SER A 651 -8.22 17.22 2.55
N GLN A 652 -8.72 15.99 2.57
CA GLN A 652 -8.70 15.17 3.78
C GLN A 652 -8.45 13.68 3.52
N ARG A 653 -7.86 13.04 4.54
CA ARG A 653 -7.70 11.59 4.67
C ARG A 653 -8.05 11.18 6.09
N LEU A 654 -8.31 9.90 6.30
CA LEU A 654 -8.46 9.33 7.63
C LEU A 654 -7.26 8.47 7.98
N VAL A 655 -6.73 8.68 9.19
CA VAL A 655 -5.72 7.83 9.82
C VAL A 655 -6.31 7.17 11.06
N ARG A 656 -5.83 6.00 11.44
CA ARG A 656 -6.29 5.30 12.64
C ARG A 656 -5.72 5.98 13.89
N ARG A 657 -6.53 6.11 14.92
CA ARG A 657 -6.12 6.63 16.23
C ARG A 657 -5.48 5.51 17.04
N LEU A 658 -4.38 5.81 17.71
CA LEU A 658 -3.76 4.88 18.65
C LEU A 658 -4.73 4.47 19.76
N CYS A 659 -4.74 3.19 20.08
CA CYS A 659 -5.50 2.68 21.21
C CYS A 659 -4.86 3.15 22.52
N PRO A 660 -5.58 3.88 23.41
CA PRO A 660 -4.98 4.43 24.62
C PRO A 660 -4.59 3.35 25.66
N HIS A 661 -5.05 2.09 25.48
CA HIS A 661 -4.85 1.00 26.43
C HIS A 661 -3.63 0.12 26.13
N CYS A 662 -3.00 0.29 24.96
CA CYS A 662 -1.87 -0.55 24.55
C CYS A 662 -0.79 0.23 23.79
N GLN A 663 -0.61 1.48 24.15
CA GLN A 663 0.46 2.32 23.60
C GLN A 663 1.79 1.97 24.23
N HIS A 664 2.82 1.76 23.38
CA HIS A 664 4.21 1.56 23.77
C HIS A 664 5.11 2.47 22.96
N THR A 665 6.18 2.95 23.59
CA THR A 665 7.18 3.75 22.91
C THR A 665 8.20 2.82 22.25
N ILE A 666 8.27 2.83 20.92
CA ILE A 666 9.13 1.96 20.12
C ILE A 666 10.02 2.82 19.24
N GLU A 667 11.23 2.39 18.98
CA GLU A 667 12.12 3.02 18.02
C GLU A 667 11.56 2.79 16.59
N ALA A 668 11.28 3.88 15.91
CA ALA A 668 10.69 3.82 14.57
C ALA A 668 11.74 3.46 13.51
N PRO A 669 11.33 2.85 12.40
CA PRO A 669 12.18 2.72 11.22
C PRO A 669 12.71 4.08 10.75
N LEU A 670 13.93 4.10 10.20
CA LEU A 670 14.58 5.33 9.75
C LEU A 670 13.75 6.18 8.78
N PRO A 671 13.01 5.62 7.81
CA PRO A 671 12.14 6.40 6.93
C PRO A 671 11.07 7.22 7.67
N GLU A 672 10.52 6.67 8.75
CA GLU A 672 9.53 7.34 9.57
C GLU A 672 10.13 8.47 10.40
N GLN A 673 11.35 8.27 10.90
CA GLN A 673 12.11 9.31 11.62
C GLN A 673 12.43 10.49 10.69
N ILE A 674 12.85 10.21 9.46
CA ILE A 674 13.17 11.22 8.45
C ILE A 674 11.93 12.01 8.06
N ALA A 675 10.83 11.34 7.73
CA ALA A 675 9.58 11.99 7.37
C ALA A 675 9.05 12.89 8.49
N TYR A 676 9.21 12.47 9.74
CA TYR A 676 8.84 13.30 10.90
C TYR A 676 9.78 14.51 11.03
N GLU A 677 11.10 14.32 10.90
CA GLU A 677 12.09 15.41 11.01
C GLU A 677 11.90 16.46 9.90
N GLU A 678 11.62 16.03 8.67
CA GLU A 678 11.38 16.92 7.53
C GLU A 678 10.16 17.82 7.73
N GLU A 679 9.07 17.27 8.29
CA GLU A 679 7.82 18.01 8.45
C GLU A 679 7.75 18.84 9.74
N ILE A 680 8.36 18.38 10.82
CA ILE A 680 8.26 19.02 12.14
C ILE A 680 9.52 19.82 12.48
N GLY A 681 10.66 19.53 11.83
CA GLY A 681 11.95 20.18 12.13
C GLY A 681 12.60 19.68 13.42
N GLU A 682 12.11 18.60 14.03
CA GLU A 682 12.57 18.07 15.31
C GLU A 682 13.04 16.64 15.15
N LYS A 683 14.25 16.32 15.63
CA LYS A 683 14.77 14.95 15.62
C LYS A 683 14.10 14.11 16.70
N ARG A 684 13.46 13.02 16.26
CA ARG A 684 12.83 12.06 17.16
C ARG A 684 13.01 10.65 16.61
N THR A 685 13.49 9.73 17.44
CA THR A 685 13.73 8.33 17.06
C THR A 685 12.67 7.38 17.61
N LYS A 686 11.98 7.77 18.71
CA LYS A 686 11.02 6.93 19.41
C LYS A 686 9.62 7.54 19.33
N PHE A 687 8.65 6.74 18.92
CA PHE A 687 7.26 7.12 18.78
C PHE A 687 6.34 6.14 19.49
N LEU A 688 5.09 6.55 19.73
CA LEU A 688 4.06 5.68 20.27
C LEU A 688 3.50 4.77 19.17
N TYR A 689 3.38 3.47 19.48
CA TYR A 689 2.72 2.46 18.66
C TYR A 689 1.74 1.65 19.51
N GLY A 690 0.67 1.17 18.91
CA GLY A 690 -0.29 0.27 19.54
C GLY A 690 0.11 -1.18 19.32
N ILE A 691 0.50 -1.88 20.37
CA ILE A 691 0.88 -3.31 20.29
C ILE A 691 -0.31 -4.27 20.18
N GLY A 692 -1.53 -3.77 20.44
CA GLY A 692 -2.75 -4.56 20.40
C GLY A 692 -3.22 -5.04 21.77
N CYS A 693 -4.53 -4.95 22.04
CA CYS A 693 -5.17 -5.49 23.25
C CYS A 693 -6.63 -5.87 22.94
N LYS A 694 -7.29 -6.56 23.89
CA LYS A 694 -8.72 -6.96 23.74
C LYS A 694 -9.66 -5.79 23.44
N LYS A 695 -9.40 -4.58 23.97
CA LYS A 695 -10.26 -3.40 23.76
C LYS A 695 -10.21 -2.84 22.34
N CYS A 696 -9.09 -3.01 21.64
CA CYS A 696 -8.95 -2.63 20.24
C CYS A 696 -9.01 -3.83 19.30
N SER A 697 -9.52 -4.98 19.75
CA SER A 697 -9.53 -6.23 18.99
C SER A 697 -8.14 -6.57 18.43
N TYR A 698 -7.11 -6.33 19.24
CA TYR A 698 -5.68 -6.50 18.97
C TYR A 698 -5.14 -5.68 17.78
N THR A 699 -5.90 -4.74 17.24
CA THR A 699 -5.46 -3.88 16.13
C THR A 699 -4.42 -2.83 16.53
N GLY A 700 -4.25 -2.51 17.81
CA GLY A 700 -3.42 -1.40 18.29
C GLY A 700 -4.03 -0.03 18.04
N TYR A 701 -5.17 0.03 17.34
CA TYR A 701 -5.87 1.27 17.00
C TYR A 701 -7.32 1.23 17.43
N GLN A 702 -7.90 2.41 17.66
CA GLN A 702 -9.29 2.55 18.07
C GLN A 702 -9.92 3.81 17.49
N GLY A 703 -10.70 3.62 16.42
CA GLY A 703 -11.32 4.70 15.69
C GLY A 703 -10.36 5.42 14.74
N ARG A 704 -10.87 6.42 14.06
CA ARG A 704 -10.16 7.19 13.04
C ARG A 704 -10.19 8.68 13.36
N ILE A 705 -9.26 9.44 12.78
CA ILE A 705 -9.20 10.89 12.87
C ILE A 705 -8.80 11.44 11.49
N GLY A 706 -9.31 12.62 11.14
CA GLY A 706 -8.93 13.28 9.90
C GLY A 706 -7.51 13.84 9.95
N ILE A 707 -6.84 13.86 8.81
CA ILE A 707 -5.69 14.73 8.51
C ILE A 707 -6.10 15.64 7.36
N TYR A 708 -5.72 16.89 7.44
CA TYR A 708 -6.31 17.96 6.64
C TYR A 708 -5.28 18.85 5.97
N GLU A 709 -5.63 19.32 4.80
CA GLU A 709 -4.99 20.42 4.10
C GLU A 709 -6.09 21.44 3.78
N VAL A 710 -5.97 22.66 4.28
CA VAL A 710 -6.99 23.72 4.16
C VAL A 710 -6.44 24.88 3.35
N LEU A 711 -6.96 25.06 2.13
CA LEU A 711 -6.64 26.13 1.22
C LEU A 711 -7.73 27.22 1.31
N THR A 712 -7.34 28.45 1.56
CA THR A 712 -8.19 29.64 1.43
C THR A 712 -7.83 30.40 0.15
N MET A 713 -8.82 30.84 -0.60
CA MET A 713 -8.61 31.53 -1.87
C MET A 713 -8.24 33.00 -1.66
N SER A 714 -6.94 33.28 -1.55
CA SER A 714 -6.40 34.64 -1.54
C SER A 714 -6.50 35.32 -2.91
N ASN A 715 -6.33 36.63 -2.97
CA ASN A 715 -6.29 37.35 -4.24
C ASN A 715 -5.14 36.83 -5.15
N THR A 716 -4.00 36.49 -4.58
CA THR A 716 -2.87 35.93 -5.31
C THR A 716 -3.26 34.56 -5.90
N MET A 717 -3.87 33.68 -5.10
CA MET A 717 -4.35 32.38 -5.59
C MET A 717 -5.38 32.53 -6.71
N LYS A 718 -6.32 33.47 -6.59
CA LYS A 718 -7.30 33.75 -7.65
C LYS A 718 -6.64 34.21 -8.95
N MET A 719 -5.60 35.04 -8.87
CA MET A 719 -4.83 35.45 -10.05
C MET A 719 -4.07 34.26 -10.67
N MET A 720 -3.48 33.41 -9.84
CA MET A 720 -2.78 32.21 -10.34
C MET A 720 -3.73 31.26 -11.05
N VAL A 721 -4.93 31.02 -10.51
CA VAL A 721 -5.98 30.23 -11.19
C VAL A 721 -6.38 30.88 -12.52
N HIS A 722 -6.60 32.19 -12.52
CA HIS A 722 -6.96 32.91 -13.75
C HIS A 722 -5.89 32.78 -14.84
N HIS A 723 -4.60 32.81 -14.46
CA HIS A 723 -3.46 32.65 -15.37
C HIS A 723 -3.08 31.20 -15.63
N GLN A 724 -3.88 30.22 -15.16
CA GLN A 724 -3.67 28.81 -15.35
C GLN A 724 -2.27 28.32 -14.85
N ALA A 725 -1.83 28.84 -13.69
CA ALA A 725 -0.60 28.40 -13.05
C ALA A 725 -0.66 26.89 -12.74
N THR A 726 0.48 26.24 -12.72
CA THR A 726 0.57 24.80 -12.41
C THR A 726 0.15 24.50 -10.97
N SER A 727 -0.30 23.27 -10.72
CA SER A 727 -0.66 22.84 -9.36
C SER A 727 0.48 23.00 -8.36
N ASP A 728 1.73 22.79 -8.80
CA ASP A 728 2.91 22.92 -7.93
C ASP A 728 3.21 24.39 -7.59
N GLU A 729 3.07 25.30 -8.55
CA GLU A 729 3.20 26.74 -8.30
C GLU A 729 2.14 27.23 -7.31
N MET A 730 0.88 26.81 -7.53
CA MET A 730 -0.23 27.13 -6.62
C MET A 730 0.00 26.55 -5.23
N ARG A 731 0.51 25.33 -5.11
CA ARG A 731 0.84 24.68 -3.83
C ARG A 731 1.94 25.46 -3.09
N ASN A 732 3.02 25.79 -3.78
CA ASN A 732 4.12 26.56 -3.21
C ASN A 732 3.64 27.93 -2.70
N GLN A 733 2.73 28.59 -3.43
CA GLN A 733 2.15 29.86 -3.00
C GLN A 733 1.24 29.68 -1.78
N ALA A 734 0.38 28.65 -1.79
CA ALA A 734 -0.49 28.36 -0.66
C ALA A 734 0.29 28.08 0.63
N GLN A 735 1.41 27.33 0.53
CA GLN A 735 2.30 27.09 1.67
C GLN A 735 2.97 28.37 2.17
N LYS A 736 3.40 29.29 1.28
CA LYS A 736 3.90 30.61 1.67
C LYS A 736 2.85 31.44 2.40
N GLU A 737 1.57 31.25 2.07
CA GLU A 737 0.43 31.88 2.74
C GLU A 737 -0.01 31.12 4.02
N GLY A 738 0.78 30.14 4.44
CA GLY A 738 0.59 29.40 5.68
C GLY A 738 -0.39 28.21 5.58
N MET A 739 -0.57 27.63 4.40
CA MET A 739 -1.24 26.35 4.27
C MET A 739 -0.32 25.23 4.77
N GLY A 740 -0.74 24.51 5.81
CA GLY A 740 -0.07 23.27 6.23
C GLY A 740 -0.35 22.15 5.24
N THR A 741 0.66 21.32 4.93
CA THR A 741 0.47 20.11 4.13
C THR A 741 -0.29 19.05 4.93
N MET A 742 -0.95 18.13 4.23
CA MET A 742 -1.62 16.99 4.88
C MET A 742 -0.62 16.13 5.68
N LEU A 743 0.62 15.99 5.18
CA LEU A 743 1.69 15.28 5.87
C LEU A 743 2.10 15.99 7.15
N ASN A 744 2.24 17.31 7.11
CA ASN A 744 2.54 18.15 8.29
C ASN A 744 1.45 18.03 9.35
N ASP A 745 0.17 18.18 8.95
CA ASP A 745 -0.98 18.01 9.86
C ASP A 745 -0.97 16.62 10.52
N GLY A 746 -0.68 15.58 9.74
CA GLY A 746 -0.54 14.22 10.24
C GLY A 746 0.63 14.07 11.23
N MET A 747 1.81 14.60 10.92
CA MET A 747 2.99 14.52 11.78
C MET A 747 2.84 15.32 13.07
N GLN A 748 2.09 16.44 13.06
CA GLN A 748 1.69 17.13 14.29
C GLN A 748 0.82 16.21 15.19
N LYS A 749 -0.09 15.42 14.60
CA LYS A 749 -0.88 14.42 15.35
C LYS A 749 -0.04 13.27 15.88
N VAL A 750 1.02 12.88 15.16
CA VAL A 750 2.03 11.96 15.68
C VAL A 750 2.76 12.56 16.89
N LYS A 751 3.15 13.82 16.82
CA LYS A 751 3.76 14.55 17.94
C LYS A 751 2.88 14.54 19.18
N LEU A 752 1.57 14.70 18.98
CA LEU A 752 0.54 14.64 20.04
C LEU A 752 0.23 13.21 20.52
N GLY A 753 0.80 12.17 19.93
CA GLY A 753 0.54 10.77 20.29
C GLY A 753 -0.84 10.25 19.87
N ILE A 754 -1.49 10.88 18.90
CA ILE A 754 -2.84 10.51 18.43
C ILE A 754 -2.77 9.36 17.43
N THR A 755 -1.76 9.33 16.58
CA THR A 755 -1.55 8.33 15.53
C THR A 755 -0.06 7.98 15.39
N THR A 756 0.28 7.11 14.44
CA THR A 756 1.67 6.68 14.18
C THR A 756 2.21 7.32 12.90
N PRO A 757 3.55 7.46 12.77
CA PRO A 757 4.16 7.90 11.50
C PRO A 757 3.77 7.00 10.33
N THR A 758 3.72 5.67 10.54
CA THR A 758 3.30 4.66 9.55
C THR A 758 1.92 4.99 8.94
N GLU A 759 0.95 5.31 9.79
CA GLU A 759 -0.42 5.62 9.34
C GLU A 759 -0.47 6.91 8.52
N VAL A 760 0.26 7.93 8.95
CA VAL A 760 0.31 9.23 8.26
C VAL A 760 0.99 9.08 6.90
N ILE A 761 2.14 8.41 6.84
CA ILE A 761 2.86 8.15 5.60
C ILE A 761 1.98 7.37 4.64
N ARG A 762 1.36 6.27 5.10
CA ARG A 762 0.44 5.46 4.30
C ARG A 762 -0.69 6.32 3.71
N ALA A 763 -1.34 7.14 4.52
CA ALA A 763 -2.48 7.95 4.08
C ALA A 763 -2.09 9.10 3.14
N ALA A 764 -0.94 9.74 3.37
CA ALA A 764 -0.48 10.87 2.58
C ALA A 764 0.10 10.44 1.21
N TYR A 765 0.84 9.33 1.16
CA TYR A 765 1.51 8.88 -0.08
C TYR A 765 0.63 8.03 -1.00
N THR A 766 -0.48 7.46 -0.53
CA THR A 766 -1.44 6.75 -1.43
C THR A 766 -1.95 7.69 -2.54
N SER A 767 -1.88 9.00 -2.36
CA SER A 767 -2.25 10.01 -3.36
C SER A 767 -1.24 10.19 -4.50
N SER A 768 -0.01 9.74 -4.34
CA SER A 768 1.05 9.84 -5.37
C SER A 768 1.12 8.62 -6.30
N LEU A 769 0.39 7.54 -5.96
CA LEU A 769 0.32 6.32 -6.76
C LEU A 769 -0.84 6.34 -7.77
N ASP A 770 -1.78 7.30 -7.65
CA ASP A 770 -2.91 7.47 -8.57
C ASP A 770 -2.63 8.51 -9.69
N LYS A 771 -1.39 8.93 -9.85
CA LYS A 771 -0.96 9.84 -10.93
C LYS A 771 -0.10 9.14 -11.97
#